data_2f54da84be775e92c6fd116a0bde34f0
#
_entry.id   2f54da84be775e92c6fd116a0bde34f0
#
_cell.length_a   1.000
_cell.length_b   1.000
_cell.length_c   1.000
_cell.angle_alpha   90.00
_cell.angle_beta   90.00
_cell.angle_gamma   90.00
#
_symmetry.space_group_name_H-M   'P 1'
#
loop_
_entity.id
_entity.type
_entity.pdbx_description
1 polymer ?
#
loop_
_entity_poly.entity_id
_entity_poly.type
_entity_poly.pdbx_seq_one_letter_code
_entity_poly.pdbx_strand_id
1 'polypeptide(L)'
;MKNPFFERRCRYSIRKLSVGACSLMIGAVLFAGPALAEETAVPENKGVNTELVSGESEHPTNEADKQHEGEQTRENKLEKAEGVATASETASPASNEAATTETAEAASVAKPEEKASEVAAETPSAEVKPKSDKEIEAKPEGTSQGDGSKPAAEANKTEKEVQPDVPKNTEKTLKPKEIKFNSWEDLLKWEPGAREDDPINRSSVELAKRHRGQLVNEKASRRAKVQALANTNSKAKDHASVGGEEFKAYAFDYWQYLDSMVFWEGLVPTPDVIDAGHRNGVPVYGTLFFNWSNSIADQEKFVAALKQDEDGTFPIARKLVDLAKYYGFDGYFINQETTGELVAPLGEKMRQFMLYTKEYAAKVNHPIKYAWYDAMTYKYGRYHEDGLGDYNYQFMQKEGDKVPADQFFANFNWNKEKNDHSVEMAKWLERSQYDIFAGLELQQGGSYKTKVKWDALLDEKGKLRLSLGLFAPDTITSLGKTGEDYHKNEDIFFTGYQGDPTAQKPADKEWYGIANLVADRTPAVGRTFTTSFNTGHGRKWFVDGKVSKDSEWNYRSVSGVLPTWRWWQTSTGEKLRAEYDFTDAYNGGNSLKFSGDVAGKTDQDVNLYSTKLEVTEKTKLRVAHKGGKGSKVFMAFSTTPDYKFDDADAWKELTLSDNWINEEFDLSSLAGKTIYAVKLFFEHEGAVKDYQFNL
;
A
#
# COMPACT_ATOMS: atom_id res chain seq x y z
N MET A 1 28.47 -17.58 -32.13
CA MET A 1 29.27 -16.50 -31.53
C MET A 1 28.44 -15.86 -30.42
N LYS A 2 28.83 -16.05 -29.16
CA LYS A 2 28.09 -15.48 -28.01
C LYS A 2 28.28 -13.96 -28.00
N ASN A 3 27.22 -13.22 -28.06
CA ASN A 3 27.26 -11.76 -28.10
C ASN A 3 27.60 -11.21 -26.71
N PRO A 4 28.77 -10.58 -26.49
CA PRO A 4 29.22 -10.11 -25.17
C PRO A 4 28.34 -9.01 -24.57
N PHE A 5 27.49 -8.41 -25.37
CA PHE A 5 26.53 -7.39 -24.89
C PHE A 5 25.40 -7.99 -24.02
N PHE A 6 25.03 -9.23 -24.24
CA PHE A 6 23.97 -9.90 -23.48
C PHE A 6 24.42 -10.27 -22.05
N GLU A 7 25.68 -10.67 -21.88
CA GLU A 7 26.20 -11.05 -20.55
C GLU A 7 26.36 -9.86 -19.59
N ARG A 8 26.61 -8.65 -20.10
CA ARG A 8 26.75 -7.44 -19.26
C ARG A 8 25.41 -6.86 -18.78
N ARG A 9 24.34 -7.00 -19.55
CA ARG A 9 23.00 -6.49 -19.18
C ARG A 9 22.26 -7.43 -18.23
N CYS A 10 22.52 -8.73 -18.29
CA CYS A 10 21.92 -9.72 -17.40
C CYS A 10 22.45 -9.69 -15.95
N ARG A 11 23.50 -8.92 -15.63
CA ARG A 11 24.06 -8.82 -14.27
C ARG A 11 23.25 -7.97 -13.30
N TYR A 12 22.21 -7.28 -13.75
CA TYR A 12 21.36 -6.42 -12.92
C TYR A 12 19.97 -6.98 -12.65
N SER A 13 19.73 -8.24 -12.97
CA SER A 13 18.54 -8.92 -12.49
C SER A 13 18.67 -9.22 -10.99
N ILE A 14 17.56 -9.32 -10.32
CA ILE A 14 17.27 -9.61 -8.90
C ILE A 14 18.29 -10.55 -8.17
N ARG A 15 19.29 -11.09 -8.83
CA ARG A 15 20.22 -12.13 -8.35
C ARG A 15 21.47 -11.67 -7.59
N LYS A 16 21.78 -10.40 -7.49
CA LYS A 16 22.93 -9.96 -6.70
C LYS A 16 22.51 -9.36 -5.37
N LEU A 17 22.07 -10.23 -4.49
CA LEU A 17 21.91 -9.92 -3.09
C LEU A 17 22.97 -10.67 -2.30
N SER A 18 23.96 -9.93 -1.83
CA SER A 18 24.93 -10.38 -0.85
C SER A 18 24.45 -10.15 0.59
N VAL A 19 23.15 -10.09 0.83
CA VAL A 19 22.60 -9.96 2.18
C VAL A 19 21.35 -10.85 2.29
N GLY A 20 21.52 -11.98 2.91
CA GLY A 20 20.47 -12.82 3.45
C GLY A 20 19.88 -13.85 2.48
N ALA A 21 20.16 -15.10 2.75
CA ALA A 21 19.65 -16.28 2.09
C ALA A 21 18.10 -16.41 2.04
N CYS A 22 17.37 -15.43 2.63
CA CYS A 22 15.92 -15.48 2.73
C CYS A 22 15.17 -15.05 1.47
N SER A 23 15.71 -14.13 0.67
CA SER A 23 14.99 -13.66 -0.53
C SER A 23 15.04 -14.63 -1.70
N LEU A 24 16.00 -15.56 -1.72
CA LEU A 24 16.12 -16.60 -2.75
C LEU A 24 15.18 -17.80 -2.54
N MET A 25 14.67 -17.97 -1.30
CA MET A 25 13.82 -19.14 -0.99
C MET A 25 12.33 -18.89 -1.24
N ILE A 26 11.87 -17.66 -1.25
CA ILE A 26 10.43 -17.37 -1.31
C ILE A 26 9.88 -17.52 -2.74
N GLY A 27 10.64 -17.13 -3.76
CA GLY A 27 10.24 -17.33 -5.15
C GLY A 27 10.42 -18.77 -5.66
N ALA A 28 11.27 -19.58 -5.02
CA ALA A 28 11.57 -20.95 -5.43
C ALA A 28 10.60 -22.00 -4.85
N VAL A 29 9.82 -21.62 -3.85
CA VAL A 29 9.03 -22.58 -3.06
C VAL A 29 7.71 -23.00 -3.73
N LEU A 30 7.20 -22.24 -4.70
CA LEU A 30 5.96 -22.65 -5.36
C LEU A 30 6.12 -23.91 -6.24
N PHE A 31 7.36 -24.25 -6.67
CA PHE A 31 7.56 -25.37 -7.61
C PHE A 31 8.91 -26.11 -7.49
N ALA A 32 9.61 -26.05 -6.35
CA ALA A 32 10.79 -26.88 -6.13
C ALA A 32 10.37 -28.28 -5.62
N GLY A 33 10.55 -29.30 -6.43
CA GLY A 33 10.40 -30.69 -5.99
C GLY A 33 11.47 -31.06 -4.95
N PRO A 34 11.27 -32.10 -4.14
CA PRO A 34 12.18 -32.47 -3.06
C PRO A 34 13.53 -32.93 -3.62
N ALA A 35 14.58 -32.17 -3.36
CA ALA A 35 15.95 -32.71 -3.43
C ALA A 35 16.15 -33.53 -2.15
N LEU A 36 16.38 -34.83 -2.33
CA LEU A 36 16.76 -35.76 -1.29
C LEU A 36 18.02 -35.23 -0.57
N ALA A 37 17.87 -34.84 0.70
CA ALA A 37 18.99 -34.57 1.57
C ALA A 37 19.51 -35.93 2.11
N GLU A 38 20.66 -36.33 1.68
CA GLU A 38 21.44 -37.38 2.30
C GLU A 38 22.09 -36.77 3.57
N GLU A 39 21.74 -37.34 4.71
CA GLU A 39 22.37 -37.06 6.01
C GLU A 39 23.80 -37.61 5.97
N THR A 40 24.79 -36.69 6.09
CA THR A 40 26.11 -37.07 6.53
C THR A 40 26.44 -36.36 7.82
N ALA A 41 26.62 -37.16 8.85
CA ALA A 41 27.01 -36.80 10.19
C ALA A 41 28.37 -36.10 10.23
N VAL A 42 28.45 -35.01 10.99
CA VAL A 42 29.70 -34.31 11.32
C VAL A 42 30.07 -34.69 12.77
N PRO A 43 31.32 -35.07 13.04
CA PRO A 43 31.77 -35.25 14.42
C PRO A 43 32.22 -33.90 15.03
N GLU A 44 31.84 -33.73 16.30
CA GLU A 44 32.34 -32.67 17.19
C GLU A 44 33.88 -32.72 17.33
N ASN A 45 34.52 -31.55 17.34
CA ASN A 45 35.77 -31.41 18.04
C ASN A 45 35.93 -30.05 18.71
N LYS A 46 36.46 -30.13 19.93
CA LYS A 46 36.57 -29.10 20.94
C LYS A 46 37.73 -28.14 20.68
N GLY A 47 37.49 -26.94 21.09
CA GLY A 47 38.28 -25.79 21.51
C GLY A 47 39.80 -25.75 21.43
N VAL A 48 40.28 -24.56 21.19
CA VAL A 48 41.40 -23.89 21.95
C VAL A 48 41.38 -22.39 21.59
N ASN A 49 41.44 -21.55 22.62
CA ASN A 49 41.76 -20.13 22.60
C ASN A 49 43.17 -19.87 22.09
N THR A 50 43.40 -18.74 21.40
CA THR A 50 44.54 -17.84 21.72
C THR A 50 44.38 -16.47 21.02
N GLU A 51 44.90 -15.50 21.76
CA GLU A 51 44.86 -14.05 21.58
C GLU A 51 45.68 -13.48 20.42
N LEU A 52 45.21 -12.25 20.04
CA LEU A 52 45.96 -11.05 19.64
C LEU A 52 47.35 -11.18 18.95
N VAL A 53 47.50 -10.45 17.85
CA VAL A 53 48.47 -9.36 17.67
C VAL A 53 48.22 -8.60 16.36
N SER A 54 48.26 -7.28 16.47
CA SER A 54 48.25 -6.24 15.44
C SER A 54 49.50 -6.26 14.53
N GLY A 55 49.36 -5.81 13.30
CA GLY A 55 50.52 -5.52 12.43
C GLY A 55 50.12 -4.88 11.11
N GLU A 56 50.39 -3.57 11.02
CA GLU A 56 50.42 -2.81 9.77
C GLU A 56 51.55 -3.27 8.85
N SER A 57 51.38 -3.15 7.54
CA SER A 57 52.32 -2.50 6.60
C SER A 57 51.98 -2.75 5.13
N GLU A 58 51.75 -1.67 4.44
CA GLU A 58 52.43 -1.12 3.26
C GLU A 58 52.46 -1.90 1.93
N HIS A 59 52.08 -1.11 0.92
CA HIS A 59 52.22 -1.33 -0.52
C HIS A 59 53.64 -1.68 -0.98
N PRO A 60 53.82 -2.26 -2.18
CA PRO A 60 54.28 -1.38 -3.25
C PRO A 60 53.68 -1.59 -4.64
N THR A 61 53.68 -0.48 -5.35
CA THR A 61 53.57 -0.27 -6.78
C THR A 61 54.59 -1.02 -7.62
N ASN A 62 54.23 -1.43 -8.84
CA ASN A 62 55.12 -1.19 -10.01
C ASN A 62 54.40 -1.32 -11.36
N GLU A 63 54.83 -0.43 -12.22
CA GLU A 63 54.50 -0.15 -13.62
C GLU A 63 55.17 -1.12 -14.61
N ALA A 64 54.77 -0.83 -15.87
CA ALA A 64 55.46 -1.07 -17.17
C ALA A 64 55.10 -2.40 -17.87
N ASP A 65 54.97 -2.46 -19.14
CA ASP A 65 55.24 -1.63 -20.33
C ASP A 65 54.59 -2.25 -21.58
N LYS A 66 54.11 -1.34 -22.47
CA LYS A 66 54.22 -1.24 -23.94
C LYS A 66 53.98 -2.40 -24.93
N GLN A 67 53.20 -2.01 -25.91
CA GLN A 67 53.36 -2.07 -27.37
C GLN A 67 53.02 -3.37 -28.15
N HIS A 68 52.10 -3.33 -29.09
CA HIS A 68 52.37 -3.21 -30.54
C HIS A 68 51.11 -3.00 -31.37
N GLU A 69 51.29 -2.16 -32.37
CA GLU A 69 50.46 -1.72 -33.46
C GLU A 69 50.07 -2.84 -34.48
N GLY A 70 49.05 -2.54 -35.29
CA GLY A 70 48.76 -3.27 -36.51
C GLY A 70 47.47 -2.84 -37.20
N GLU A 71 47.58 -1.80 -38.03
CA GLU A 71 46.62 -1.33 -39.05
C GLU A 71 46.03 -2.45 -39.91
N GLN A 72 44.78 -2.28 -40.35
CA GLN A 72 44.44 -2.23 -41.77
C GLN A 72 42.98 -1.83 -42.01
N THR A 73 42.90 -0.69 -42.70
CA THR A 73 41.84 -0.08 -43.48
C THR A 73 41.24 -0.99 -44.55
N ARG A 74 39.95 -0.91 -44.82
CA ARG A 74 39.39 -0.90 -46.16
C ARG A 74 38.05 -0.19 -46.23
N GLU A 75 38.07 0.89 -47.01
CA GLU A 75 36.98 1.68 -47.60
C GLU A 75 36.17 0.86 -48.61
N ASN A 76 34.90 1.28 -48.80
CA ASN A 76 34.22 1.44 -50.09
C ASN A 76 32.90 2.21 -49.77
N LYS A 77 32.74 3.38 -50.11
CA LYS A 77 32.51 4.32 -51.22
C LYS A 77 31.47 3.81 -52.22
N LEU A 78 30.40 4.60 -52.37
CA LEU A 78 29.64 5.01 -53.54
C LEU A 78 28.29 5.59 -53.10
N GLU A 79 27.69 6.64 -53.59
CA GLU A 79 28.03 7.77 -54.48
C GLU A 79 26.83 8.73 -54.38
N LYS A 80 27.13 9.95 -54.54
CA LYS A 80 26.28 11.15 -54.64
C LYS A 80 25.40 11.17 -55.88
N ALA A 81 24.27 11.89 -55.83
CA ALA A 81 23.82 12.73 -56.91
C ALA A 81 23.19 14.03 -56.39
N GLU A 82 23.70 15.09 -56.89
CA GLU A 82 23.43 16.49 -56.63
C GLU A 82 22.22 17.03 -57.41
N GLY A 83 21.74 18.22 -56.98
CA GLY A 83 20.94 19.11 -57.82
C GLY A 83 20.22 20.19 -57.00
N VAL A 84 20.93 21.22 -56.57
CA VAL A 84 20.98 22.62 -56.96
C VAL A 84 19.67 23.43 -56.81
N ALA A 85 19.59 24.24 -55.78
CA ALA A 85 19.60 25.72 -55.59
C ALA A 85 18.52 26.57 -56.28
N THR A 86 17.90 27.48 -55.54
CA THR A 86 18.15 28.93 -55.39
C THR A 86 17.08 29.61 -54.54
N ALA A 87 17.45 30.27 -53.57
CA ALA A 87 17.44 31.63 -53.01
C ALA A 87 16.28 32.57 -53.38
N SER A 88 15.68 33.23 -52.42
CA SER A 88 15.84 34.62 -51.99
C SER A 88 14.59 35.09 -51.20
N GLU A 89 14.82 35.60 -49.98
CA GLU A 89 14.59 36.99 -49.51
C GLU A 89 13.15 37.53 -49.65
N THR A 90 12.47 38.10 -48.68
CA THR A 90 12.73 39.12 -47.67
C THR A 90 11.44 39.50 -46.93
N ALA A 91 11.62 39.91 -45.67
CA ALA A 91 10.94 41.02 -44.99
C ALA A 91 9.48 40.87 -44.45
N SER A 92 9.40 40.96 -43.13
CA SER A 92 8.30 41.61 -42.37
C SER A 92 8.19 43.10 -42.71
N PRO A 93 7.06 43.80 -42.38
CA PRO A 93 6.82 44.23 -41.01
C PRO A 93 5.35 44.39 -40.54
N ALA A 94 5.23 44.32 -39.21
CA ALA A 94 4.46 45.10 -38.23
C ALA A 94 3.11 45.76 -38.53
N SER A 95 2.26 45.61 -37.57
CA SER A 95 1.53 46.57 -36.72
C SER A 95 0.03 46.71 -36.88
N ASN A 96 -0.55 46.78 -35.70
CA ASN A 96 -1.65 47.60 -35.18
C ASN A 96 -3.10 47.12 -35.27
N GLU A 97 -3.54 46.85 -34.03
CA GLU A 97 -4.65 47.51 -33.28
C GLU A 97 -6.06 47.52 -33.90
N ALA A 98 -7.00 47.04 -33.18
CA ALA A 98 -7.99 47.78 -32.43
C ALA A 98 -9.22 46.94 -32.10
N ALA A 99 -9.66 47.14 -30.88
CA ALA A 99 -10.88 46.68 -30.24
C ALA A 99 -12.17 47.06 -31.00
N THR A 100 -13.21 46.25 -30.81
CA THR A 100 -14.52 46.78 -30.35
C THR A 100 -15.44 45.64 -29.89
N THR A 101 -16.06 45.89 -28.80
CA THR A 101 -17.26 45.34 -28.15
C THR A 101 -18.47 45.24 -29.07
N GLU A 102 -19.33 44.22 -28.87
CA GLU A 102 -20.76 44.35 -28.48
C GLU A 102 -21.52 43.00 -28.53
N THR A 103 -22.08 42.67 -27.41
CA THR A 103 -23.46 42.36 -27.00
C THR A 103 -24.33 41.39 -27.81
N ALA A 104 -24.70 40.36 -27.07
CA ALA A 104 -26.04 39.75 -26.83
C ALA A 104 -26.94 39.38 -28.00
N GLU A 105 -27.38 38.15 -28.04
CA GLU A 105 -28.79 37.81 -27.80
C GLU A 105 -29.08 36.31 -27.72
N ALA A 106 -30.02 36.00 -26.88
CA ALA A 106 -30.52 34.68 -26.56
C ALA A 106 -31.43 34.13 -27.62
N ALA A 107 -31.40 32.81 -27.85
CA ALA A 107 -32.53 32.10 -28.39
C ALA A 107 -32.62 30.69 -27.80
N SER A 108 -33.66 30.49 -27.07
CA SER A 108 -34.21 29.22 -26.52
C SER A 108 -34.77 28.35 -27.63
N VAL A 109 -34.52 27.03 -27.61
CA VAL A 109 -35.45 26.03 -28.18
C VAL A 109 -35.38 24.74 -27.36
N ALA A 110 -36.47 24.53 -26.67
CA ALA A 110 -37.29 23.36 -26.39
C ALA A 110 -36.71 21.95 -26.35
N LYS A 111 -36.96 21.36 -25.20
CA LYS A 111 -37.02 19.95 -24.80
C LYS A 111 -38.20 19.23 -25.54
N PRO A 112 -38.10 17.94 -25.77
CA PRO A 112 -39.32 17.09 -25.71
C PRO A 112 -39.29 16.18 -24.49
N GLU A 113 -40.41 16.20 -23.80
CA GLU A 113 -40.84 15.24 -22.78
C GLU A 113 -41.11 13.89 -23.43
N GLU A 114 -40.75 12.83 -22.74
CA GLU A 114 -41.30 11.51 -22.97
C GLU A 114 -41.90 10.93 -21.69
N LYS A 115 -43.10 10.44 -21.82
CA LYS A 115 -44.05 10.06 -20.83
C LYS A 115 -43.67 8.80 -20.06
N ALA A 116 -43.90 8.85 -18.76
CA ALA A 116 -44.07 7.70 -17.89
C ALA A 116 -45.30 6.87 -18.28
N SER A 117 -45.14 5.56 -18.29
CA SER A 117 -46.26 4.63 -18.19
C SER A 117 -46.08 3.76 -16.96
N GLU A 118 -46.96 3.97 -15.99
CA GLU A 118 -47.20 3.08 -14.86
C GLU A 118 -47.69 1.71 -15.33
N VAL A 119 -47.10 0.66 -14.78
CA VAL A 119 -47.79 -0.63 -14.65
C VAL A 119 -47.58 -1.10 -13.22
N ALA A 120 -48.69 -1.11 -12.50
CA ALA A 120 -48.86 -1.70 -11.20
C ALA A 120 -48.72 -3.23 -11.27
N ALA A 121 -48.04 -3.81 -10.31
CA ALA A 121 -48.17 -5.22 -10.00
C ALA A 121 -48.16 -5.43 -8.49
N GLU A 122 -49.17 -6.13 -8.08
CA GLU A 122 -49.64 -6.38 -6.74
C GLU A 122 -48.69 -7.15 -5.84
N THR A 123 -48.74 -6.78 -4.59
CA THR A 123 -48.21 -7.55 -3.43
C THR A 123 -49.26 -8.58 -2.98
N PRO A 124 -48.87 -9.74 -2.47
CA PRO A 124 -49.60 -10.33 -1.37
C PRO A 124 -48.78 -10.33 -0.06
N SER A 125 -49.36 -9.66 0.87
CA SER A 125 -49.08 -9.66 2.29
C SER A 125 -49.44 -11.02 2.90
N ALA A 126 -48.57 -11.54 3.75
CA ALA A 126 -48.95 -12.55 4.72
C ALA A 126 -48.34 -12.18 6.10
N GLU A 127 -49.19 -11.62 6.90
CA GLU A 127 -49.04 -11.39 8.34
C GLU A 127 -49.02 -12.74 9.08
N VAL A 128 -48.03 -12.92 9.97
CA VAL A 128 -48.17 -13.85 11.08
C VAL A 128 -47.73 -13.12 12.37
N LYS A 129 -48.72 -12.85 13.19
CA LYS A 129 -48.59 -12.30 14.56
C LYS A 129 -48.15 -13.37 15.54
N PRO A 130 -47.45 -12.98 16.61
CA PRO A 130 -46.98 -13.88 17.66
C PRO A 130 -48.08 -14.09 18.74
N LYS A 131 -48.12 -15.29 19.29
CA LYS A 131 -48.90 -15.61 20.47
C LYS A 131 -48.07 -15.43 21.73
N SER A 132 -48.62 -14.65 22.64
CA SER A 132 -48.28 -14.46 24.04
C SER A 132 -48.74 -15.63 24.89
N ASP A 133 -48.24 -15.63 26.12
CA ASP A 133 -48.66 -16.21 27.41
C ASP A 133 -47.79 -17.37 27.92
N LYS A 134 -47.18 -17.27 29.09
CA LYS A 134 -47.78 -17.11 30.44
C LYS A 134 -46.75 -16.73 31.49
N GLU A 135 -47.10 -15.74 32.30
CA GLU A 135 -46.62 -15.50 33.65
C GLU A 135 -46.88 -16.68 34.59
N ILE A 136 -45.94 -16.91 35.55
CA ILE A 136 -46.24 -17.43 36.86
C ILE A 136 -45.43 -16.67 37.91
N GLU A 137 -46.13 -15.83 38.66
CA GLU A 137 -45.75 -15.28 39.94
C GLU A 137 -45.69 -16.33 41.03
N ALA A 138 -44.76 -16.16 41.95
CA ALA A 138 -45.01 -16.42 43.38
C ALA A 138 -43.89 -15.84 44.28
N LYS A 139 -44.30 -14.92 45.09
CA LYS A 139 -43.70 -14.41 46.33
C LYS A 139 -44.55 -14.96 47.49
N PRO A 140 -44.23 -14.64 48.78
CA PRO A 140 -43.05 -14.67 49.65
C PRO A 140 -43.31 -15.36 51.02
N GLU A 141 -42.45 -14.99 52.01
CA GLU A 141 -42.58 -15.15 53.51
C GLU A 141 -41.77 -16.32 54.09
N GLY A 142 -41.05 -16.17 55.18
CA GLY A 142 -41.19 -15.34 56.32
C GLY A 142 -40.03 -15.41 57.31
N THR A 143 -39.97 -14.42 58.10
CA THR A 143 -39.28 -14.02 59.29
C THR A 143 -38.88 -15.08 60.28
N SER A 144 -37.69 -14.90 60.96
CA SER A 144 -37.65 -14.76 62.46
C SER A 144 -36.22 -14.59 63.01
N GLN A 145 -36.06 -13.54 63.71
CA GLN A 145 -35.27 -13.03 64.84
C GLN A 145 -34.45 -14.03 65.69
N GLY A 146 -33.35 -13.44 66.24
CA GLY A 146 -32.83 -13.69 67.55
C GLY A 146 -31.32 -13.74 67.67
N ASP A 147 -30.72 -12.68 67.99
CA ASP A 147 -30.18 -12.14 69.25
C ASP A 147 -28.80 -12.68 69.68
N GLY A 148 -27.87 -11.79 69.86
CA GLY A 148 -27.09 -11.78 71.12
C GLY A 148 -25.59 -12.11 71.03
N SER A 149 -24.80 -11.07 71.21
CA SER A 149 -23.56 -10.96 72.00
C SER A 149 -22.19 -11.22 71.31
N LYS A 150 -21.41 -10.14 71.38
CA LYS A 150 -19.92 -9.98 71.24
C LYS A 150 -19.25 -10.45 72.59
N PRO A 151 -17.88 -10.43 72.71
CA PRO A 151 -16.73 -10.57 71.76
C PRO A 151 -15.61 -11.47 72.26
N ALA A 152 -14.66 -11.89 71.47
CA ALA A 152 -13.25 -12.02 71.87
C ALA A 152 -12.31 -12.31 70.68
N ALA A 153 -11.27 -11.59 70.63
CA ALA A 153 -9.96 -11.50 70.10
C ALA A 153 -9.33 -12.64 69.26
N GLU A 154 -8.62 -12.15 68.20
CA GLU A 154 -7.34 -12.60 67.62
C GLU A 154 -7.20 -14.01 67.05
N ALA A 155 -7.00 -14.02 65.69
CA ALA A 155 -5.82 -14.62 65.07
C ALA A 155 -5.83 -14.35 63.55
N ASN A 156 -4.78 -13.72 63.07
CA ASN A 156 -4.39 -13.56 61.67
C ASN A 156 -4.40 -14.92 60.95
N LYS A 157 -5.23 -15.01 59.91
CA LYS A 157 -5.02 -15.98 58.81
C LYS A 157 -5.25 -15.25 57.49
N THR A 158 -4.16 -15.11 56.76
CA THR A 158 -4.10 -14.70 55.36
C THR A 158 -5.13 -15.47 54.54
N GLU A 159 -6.20 -14.83 54.16
CA GLU A 159 -7.10 -15.33 53.12
C GLU A 159 -6.37 -15.27 51.79
N LYS A 160 -6.08 -16.43 51.23
CA LYS A 160 -5.77 -16.56 49.81
C LYS A 160 -7.04 -16.23 49.05
N GLU A 161 -6.98 -15.13 48.29
CA GLU A 161 -7.94 -14.81 47.25
C GLU A 161 -8.04 -16.02 46.31
N VAL A 162 -9.15 -16.71 46.33
CA VAL A 162 -9.48 -17.75 45.34
C VAL A 162 -9.88 -17.04 44.10
N GLN A 163 -8.95 -16.88 43.16
CA GLN A 163 -9.29 -16.50 41.81
C GLN A 163 -10.26 -17.54 41.23
N PRO A 164 -11.37 -17.13 40.61
CA PRO A 164 -12.24 -18.07 39.92
C PRO A 164 -11.43 -18.82 38.86
N ASP A 165 -11.53 -20.16 38.90
CA ASP A 165 -10.96 -21.02 37.87
C ASP A 165 -11.54 -20.58 36.51
N VAL A 166 -10.78 -19.80 35.78
CA VAL A 166 -11.05 -19.55 34.36
C VAL A 166 -10.84 -20.90 33.68
N PRO A 167 -11.86 -21.48 33.03
CA PRO A 167 -11.69 -22.72 32.31
C PRO A 167 -10.49 -22.55 31.38
N LYS A 168 -9.46 -23.37 31.55
CA LYS A 168 -8.37 -23.45 30.58
C LYS A 168 -9.01 -23.90 29.28
N ASN A 169 -9.22 -22.95 28.40
CA ASN A 169 -9.67 -23.25 27.06
C ASN A 169 -8.58 -24.09 26.41
N THR A 170 -8.82 -25.39 26.34
CA THR A 170 -7.95 -26.36 25.66
C THR A 170 -8.23 -26.41 24.19
N GLU A 171 -8.88 -25.37 23.63
CA GLU A 171 -8.98 -25.20 22.18
C GLU A 171 -7.57 -25.11 21.62
N LYS A 172 -7.25 -26.11 20.83
CA LYS A 172 -6.03 -26.18 20.06
C LYS A 172 -5.89 -24.88 19.25
N THR A 173 -4.99 -24.00 19.68
CA THR A 173 -4.76 -22.74 18.96
C THR A 173 -4.30 -23.13 17.57
N LEU A 174 -5.14 -22.89 16.57
CA LEU A 174 -4.79 -23.11 15.17
C LEU A 174 -3.62 -22.17 14.84
N LYS A 175 -2.49 -22.74 14.45
CA LYS A 175 -1.38 -21.97 13.90
C LYS A 175 -1.59 -21.86 12.39
N PRO A 176 -1.75 -20.65 11.86
CA PRO A 176 -1.89 -20.47 10.42
C PRO A 176 -0.64 -20.94 9.70
N LYS A 177 -0.82 -21.58 8.57
CA LYS A 177 0.27 -21.96 7.68
C LYS A 177 0.11 -21.18 6.39
N GLU A 178 1.21 -20.71 5.85
CA GLU A 178 1.24 -20.08 4.55
C GLU A 178 0.56 -20.95 3.49
N ILE A 179 -0.23 -20.33 2.61
CA ILE A 179 -0.89 -21.02 1.49
C ILE A 179 0.13 -21.20 0.37
N LYS A 180 0.65 -22.39 0.25
CA LYS A 180 1.65 -22.76 -0.76
C LYS A 180 1.18 -23.95 -1.58
N PHE A 181 1.54 -23.94 -2.85
CA PHE A 181 1.35 -25.03 -3.79
C PHE A 181 2.72 -25.44 -4.35
N ASN A 182 3.04 -26.72 -4.29
CA ASN A 182 4.33 -27.23 -4.78
C ASN A 182 4.33 -27.42 -6.29
N SER A 183 3.15 -27.60 -6.89
CA SER A 183 2.98 -27.79 -8.32
C SER A 183 1.63 -27.30 -8.81
N TRP A 184 1.43 -27.23 -10.13
CA TRP A 184 0.11 -26.93 -10.71
C TRP A 184 -0.91 -28.03 -10.42
N GLU A 185 -0.48 -29.28 -10.30
CA GLU A 185 -1.34 -30.40 -9.92
C GLU A 185 -1.87 -30.23 -8.49
N ASP A 186 -1.06 -29.71 -7.57
CA ASP A 186 -1.52 -29.42 -6.20
C ASP A 186 -2.55 -28.28 -6.20
N LEU A 187 -2.31 -27.25 -7.02
CA LEU A 187 -3.26 -26.18 -7.20
C LEU A 187 -4.59 -26.68 -7.80
N LEU A 188 -4.53 -27.55 -8.80
CA LEU A 188 -5.72 -28.12 -9.44
C LEU A 188 -6.55 -28.99 -8.48
N LYS A 189 -5.90 -29.64 -7.50
CA LYS A 189 -6.58 -30.45 -6.46
C LYS A 189 -7.14 -29.61 -5.32
N TRP A 190 -6.72 -28.35 -5.21
CA TRP A 190 -7.20 -27.48 -4.14
C TRP A 190 -8.71 -27.21 -4.29
N GLU A 191 -9.42 -27.23 -3.15
CA GLU A 191 -10.83 -26.88 -3.05
C GLU A 191 -11.05 -25.94 -1.86
N PRO A 192 -12.04 -25.05 -1.92
CA PRO A 192 -12.42 -24.19 -0.81
C PRO A 192 -12.71 -24.98 0.48
N GLY A 193 -12.08 -24.58 1.60
CA GLY A 193 -12.27 -25.22 2.89
C GLY A 193 -11.55 -26.55 3.09
N ALA A 194 -10.63 -26.92 2.18
CA ALA A 194 -9.86 -28.17 2.28
C ALA A 194 -8.85 -28.18 3.44
N ARG A 195 -8.45 -27.02 3.95
CA ARG A 195 -7.44 -26.87 4.99
C ARG A 195 -8.09 -26.53 6.34
N GLU A 196 -7.62 -27.12 7.43
CA GLU A 196 -8.08 -26.85 8.80
C GLU A 196 -7.89 -25.36 9.17
N ASP A 197 -6.83 -24.71 8.68
CA ASP A 197 -6.49 -23.33 8.97
C ASP A 197 -7.05 -22.29 7.96
N ASP A 198 -7.86 -22.72 7.00
CA ASP A 198 -8.50 -21.82 6.01
C ASP A 198 -9.31 -20.68 6.66
N PRO A 199 -10.09 -20.89 7.76
CA PRO A 199 -10.85 -19.79 8.35
C PRO A 199 -10.01 -18.61 8.83
N ILE A 200 -8.76 -18.84 9.23
CA ILE A 200 -7.85 -17.78 9.69
C ILE A 200 -6.90 -17.26 8.59
N ASN A 201 -6.94 -17.86 7.41
CA ASN A 201 -6.18 -17.42 6.24
C ASN A 201 -7.03 -16.66 5.20
N ARG A 202 -8.27 -16.33 5.51
CA ARG A 202 -9.20 -15.61 4.64
C ARG A 202 -9.46 -14.20 5.13
N SER A 203 -9.50 -13.23 4.22
CA SER A 203 -10.06 -11.92 4.49
C SER A 203 -11.57 -11.92 4.20
N SER A 204 -12.33 -11.26 5.06
CA SER A 204 -13.75 -10.91 4.86
C SER A 204 -13.96 -9.39 4.78
N VAL A 205 -12.88 -8.61 4.80
CA VAL A 205 -12.93 -7.15 4.70
C VAL A 205 -13.19 -6.76 3.25
N GLU A 206 -14.30 -6.10 3.01
CA GLU A 206 -14.63 -5.59 1.68
C GLU A 206 -13.72 -4.42 1.29
N LEU A 207 -13.41 -4.30 0.00
CA LEU A 207 -12.64 -3.19 -0.54
C LEU A 207 -13.39 -1.87 -0.35
N ALA A 208 -12.90 -1.01 0.53
CA ALA A 208 -13.53 0.25 0.86
C ALA A 208 -13.54 1.22 -0.34
N LYS A 209 -14.62 1.98 -0.47
CA LYS A 209 -14.69 3.09 -1.41
C LYS A 209 -13.79 4.23 -0.93
N ARG A 210 -13.12 4.90 -1.86
CA ARG A 210 -12.28 6.06 -1.57
C ARG A 210 -12.80 7.34 -2.20
N HIS A 211 -12.57 8.44 -1.51
CA HIS A 211 -12.76 9.79 -2.03
C HIS A 211 -11.40 10.43 -2.31
N ARG A 212 -11.34 11.26 -3.36
CA ARG A 212 -10.22 12.14 -3.64
C ARG A 212 -10.72 13.58 -3.46
N GLY A 213 -10.23 14.23 -2.44
CA GLY A 213 -10.55 15.61 -2.12
C GLY A 213 -9.83 16.62 -3.00
N GLN A 214 -9.74 17.84 -2.56
CA GLN A 214 -8.94 18.87 -3.20
C GLN A 214 -7.44 18.55 -3.07
N LEU A 215 -6.65 18.94 -4.06
CA LEU A 215 -5.20 18.84 -3.96
C LEU A 215 -4.66 19.80 -2.90
N VAL A 216 -3.90 19.26 -1.96
CA VAL A 216 -3.13 20.07 -1.01
C VAL A 216 -1.77 20.47 -1.58
N ASN A 217 -1.31 19.74 -2.60
CA ASN A 217 -0.14 20.08 -3.40
C ASN A 217 -0.54 20.13 -4.87
N GLU A 218 -0.51 21.32 -5.47
CA GLU A 218 -0.93 21.54 -6.87
C GLU A 218 -0.08 20.78 -7.89
N LYS A 219 1.16 20.41 -7.53
CA LYS A 219 2.06 19.64 -8.38
C LYS A 219 1.73 18.15 -8.39
N ALA A 220 1.03 17.66 -7.38
CA ALA A 220 0.62 16.26 -7.33
C ALA A 220 -0.34 15.91 -8.47
N SER A 221 -0.13 14.74 -9.08
CA SER A 221 -0.97 14.23 -10.16
C SER A 221 -2.23 13.58 -9.61
N ARG A 222 -3.40 13.97 -10.12
CA ARG A 222 -4.66 13.26 -9.87
C ARG A 222 -4.79 11.97 -10.69
N ARG A 223 -4.00 11.80 -11.73
CA ARG A 223 -4.13 10.71 -12.71
C ARG A 223 -3.09 9.62 -12.54
N ALA A 224 -1.86 9.99 -12.17
CA ALA A 224 -0.82 9.02 -11.90
C ALA A 224 -1.18 8.15 -10.69
N LYS A 225 -0.74 6.91 -10.73
CA LYS A 225 -1.02 5.83 -9.79
C LYS A 225 0.27 5.37 -9.13
N VAL A 226 0.17 4.67 -8.02
CA VAL A 226 1.31 4.02 -7.35
C VAL A 226 0.96 2.57 -7.07
N GLN A 227 1.84 1.66 -7.49
CA GLN A 227 1.80 0.25 -7.15
C GLN A 227 3.01 -0.09 -6.30
N ALA A 228 2.81 -0.76 -5.17
CA ALA A 228 3.89 -1.25 -4.33
C ALA A 228 3.99 -2.79 -4.44
N LEU A 229 5.20 -3.30 -4.66
CA LEU A 229 5.52 -4.73 -4.65
C LEU A 229 6.37 -4.99 -3.40
N ALA A 230 5.77 -5.55 -2.36
CA ALA A 230 6.38 -5.60 -1.03
C ALA A 230 6.51 -7.01 -0.47
N ASN A 231 7.63 -7.25 0.23
CA ASN A 231 7.81 -8.40 1.12
C ASN A 231 7.24 -8.03 2.49
N THR A 232 5.96 -8.23 2.67
CA THR A 232 5.22 -7.75 3.83
C THR A 232 5.53 -8.52 5.11
N ASN A 233 5.87 -9.80 4.99
CA ASN A 233 6.11 -10.71 6.10
C ASN A 233 7.58 -11.09 6.32
N SER A 234 8.49 -10.72 5.39
CA SER A 234 9.90 -11.14 5.43
C SER A 234 10.68 -10.65 6.66
N LYS A 235 10.14 -9.65 7.37
CA LYS A 235 10.73 -9.10 8.60
C LYS A 235 10.05 -9.60 9.88
N ALA A 236 9.00 -10.40 9.77
CA ALA A 236 8.38 -11.08 10.89
C ALA A 236 8.89 -12.52 10.96
N LYS A 237 9.20 -13.01 12.16
CA LYS A 237 9.70 -14.40 12.35
C LYS A 237 8.67 -15.44 11.97
N ASP A 238 7.41 -15.13 12.22
CA ASP A 238 6.28 -16.00 11.90
C ASP A 238 5.42 -15.29 10.86
N HIS A 239 5.16 -15.93 9.73
CA HIS A 239 4.18 -15.49 8.75
C HIS A 239 2.80 -15.58 9.37
N ALA A 240 2.40 -14.52 10.02
CA ALA A 240 1.25 -14.61 10.88
C ALA A 240 0.03 -13.99 10.23
N SER A 241 -0.85 -14.83 9.73
CA SER A 241 -2.23 -14.44 9.48
C SER A 241 -2.94 -13.89 10.74
N VAL A 242 -2.33 -14.05 11.90
CA VAL A 242 -2.85 -13.66 13.22
C VAL A 242 -1.89 -12.77 14.01
N GLY A 243 -0.91 -12.17 13.35
CA GLY A 243 0.08 -11.30 13.99
C GLY A 243 1.33 -12.00 14.53
N GLY A 244 2.29 -11.22 15.00
CA GLY A 244 3.60 -11.66 15.53
C GLY A 244 4.00 -10.88 16.77
N GLU A 245 5.20 -11.16 17.27
CA GLU A 245 5.72 -10.62 18.53
C GLU A 245 6.83 -9.57 18.35
N GLU A 246 7.00 -9.03 17.13
CA GLU A 246 8.04 -8.05 16.85
C GLU A 246 7.43 -6.67 16.56
N PHE A 247 7.86 -5.65 17.30
CA PHE A 247 7.48 -4.27 17.03
C PHE A 247 8.07 -3.77 15.71
N LYS A 248 9.33 -4.11 15.43
CA LYS A 248 9.97 -3.73 14.16
C LYS A 248 9.50 -4.63 13.01
N ALA A 249 8.26 -4.50 12.59
CA ALA A 249 7.68 -5.18 11.43
C ALA A 249 7.35 -4.16 10.32
N TYR A 250 7.27 -4.63 9.07
CA TYR A 250 6.80 -3.80 7.96
C TYR A 250 5.28 -3.66 8.02
N ALA A 251 4.80 -2.65 8.74
CA ALA A 251 3.38 -2.39 8.91
C ALA A 251 2.73 -1.78 7.66
N PHE A 252 3.42 -0.89 6.98
CA PHE A 252 2.98 -0.07 5.87
C PHE A 252 1.82 0.89 6.23
N ASP A 253 2.12 2.19 6.30
CA ASP A 253 1.19 3.16 6.86
C ASP A 253 0.64 4.18 5.87
N TYR A 254 1.10 4.17 4.60
CA TYR A 254 0.82 5.21 3.62
C TYR A 254 -0.12 4.75 2.49
N TRP A 255 -1.15 3.99 2.85
CA TRP A 255 -2.16 3.43 1.94
C TRP A 255 -2.86 4.47 1.07
N GLN A 256 -3.00 5.72 1.56
CA GLN A 256 -3.68 6.81 0.86
C GLN A 256 -3.06 7.16 -0.50
N TYR A 257 -1.81 6.84 -0.73
CA TYR A 257 -1.14 7.07 -2.02
C TYR A 257 -1.13 5.88 -2.96
N LEU A 258 -1.45 4.67 -2.50
CA LEU A 258 -1.42 3.47 -3.33
C LEU A 258 -2.69 3.28 -4.17
N ASP A 259 -2.50 2.73 -5.36
CA ASP A 259 -3.54 2.20 -6.23
C ASP A 259 -3.66 0.68 -6.18
N SER A 260 -2.57 -0.01 -5.85
CA SER A 260 -2.54 -1.44 -5.58
C SER A 260 -1.31 -1.82 -4.75
N MET A 261 -1.48 -2.86 -3.92
CA MET A 261 -0.41 -3.53 -3.20
C MET A 261 -0.23 -4.93 -3.78
N VAL A 262 0.97 -5.28 -4.16
CA VAL A 262 1.34 -6.63 -4.58
C VAL A 262 2.06 -7.33 -3.43
N PHE A 263 1.49 -8.44 -3.01
CA PHE A 263 2.13 -9.37 -2.08
C PHE A 263 3.20 -10.15 -2.84
N TRP A 264 4.47 -9.70 -2.71
CA TRP A 264 5.58 -10.25 -3.49
C TRP A 264 6.01 -11.65 -3.04
N GLU A 265 5.54 -12.09 -1.89
CA GLU A 265 5.97 -13.32 -1.23
C GLU A 265 5.22 -14.58 -1.67
N GLY A 266 4.18 -14.47 -2.47
CA GLY A 266 3.48 -15.66 -2.93
C GLY A 266 2.21 -15.44 -3.73
N LEU A 267 1.63 -16.56 -4.14
CA LEU A 267 0.42 -16.61 -4.95
C LEU A 267 -0.82 -16.10 -4.19
N VAL A 268 -0.89 -16.36 -2.89
CA VAL A 268 -2.01 -15.99 -2.03
C VAL A 268 -1.53 -15.04 -0.95
N PRO A 269 -1.96 -13.77 -0.97
CA PRO A 269 -1.63 -12.82 0.10
C PRO A 269 -2.17 -13.29 1.46
N THR A 270 -1.45 -12.96 2.53
CA THR A 270 -1.95 -13.20 3.89
C THR A 270 -3.11 -12.27 4.22
N PRO A 271 -4.10 -12.71 5.03
CA PRO A 271 -5.32 -11.96 5.26
C PRO A 271 -5.09 -10.60 5.91
N ASP A 272 -4.05 -10.44 6.72
CA ASP A 272 -3.71 -9.18 7.37
C ASP A 272 -3.31 -8.09 6.36
N VAL A 273 -2.63 -8.45 5.27
CA VAL A 273 -2.31 -7.53 4.16
C VAL A 273 -3.58 -7.17 3.40
N ILE A 274 -4.44 -8.15 3.12
CA ILE A 274 -5.71 -7.91 2.43
C ILE A 274 -6.61 -7.00 3.28
N ASP A 275 -6.77 -7.31 4.58
CA ASP A 275 -7.58 -6.52 5.51
C ASP A 275 -7.15 -5.06 5.58
N ALA A 276 -5.84 -4.82 5.73
CA ALA A 276 -5.30 -3.46 5.77
C ALA A 276 -5.47 -2.72 4.44
N GLY A 277 -5.16 -3.37 3.33
CA GLY A 277 -5.37 -2.80 1.99
C GLY A 277 -6.83 -2.46 1.73
N HIS A 278 -7.73 -3.39 1.96
CA HIS A 278 -9.17 -3.23 1.72
C HIS A 278 -9.80 -2.16 2.61
N ARG A 279 -9.44 -2.10 3.91
CA ARG A 279 -9.91 -1.04 4.83
C ARG A 279 -9.50 0.34 4.34
N ASN A 280 -8.35 0.43 3.70
CA ASN A 280 -7.85 1.67 3.09
C ASN A 280 -8.25 1.84 1.61
N GLY A 281 -9.08 0.95 1.07
CA GLY A 281 -9.59 0.99 -0.30
C GLY A 281 -8.51 0.72 -1.36
N VAL A 282 -7.48 -0.04 -1.00
CA VAL A 282 -6.38 -0.45 -1.88
C VAL A 282 -6.52 -1.93 -2.20
N PRO A 283 -6.71 -2.31 -3.48
CA PRO A 283 -6.75 -3.70 -3.89
C PRO A 283 -5.39 -4.38 -3.68
N VAL A 284 -5.45 -5.67 -3.30
CA VAL A 284 -4.27 -6.48 -3.00
C VAL A 284 -4.15 -7.61 -4.03
N TYR A 285 -2.98 -7.79 -4.59
CA TYR A 285 -2.68 -8.81 -5.60
C TYR A 285 -1.70 -9.85 -5.05
N GLY A 286 -1.94 -11.11 -5.38
CA GLY A 286 -0.92 -12.16 -5.26
C GLY A 286 0.10 -12.08 -6.39
N THR A 287 1.18 -12.84 -6.30
CA THR A 287 2.21 -12.92 -7.34
C THR A 287 2.18 -14.27 -8.03
N LEU A 288 1.95 -14.27 -9.33
CA LEU A 288 2.14 -15.40 -10.21
C LEU A 288 3.59 -15.37 -10.72
N PHE A 289 4.44 -16.23 -10.17
CA PHE A 289 5.87 -16.13 -10.33
C PHE A 289 6.44 -17.27 -11.19
N PHE A 290 7.10 -16.88 -12.29
CA PHE A 290 7.91 -17.77 -13.12
C PHE A 290 9.37 -17.32 -13.06
N ASN A 291 10.23 -18.20 -12.61
CA ASN A 291 11.61 -17.87 -12.24
C ASN A 291 12.44 -17.31 -13.39
N TRP A 292 13.42 -16.50 -13.06
CA TRP A 292 14.52 -16.17 -13.95
C TRP A 292 15.34 -17.44 -14.27
N SER A 293 14.94 -18.18 -15.27
CA SER A 293 15.50 -19.47 -15.62
C SER A 293 15.41 -19.76 -17.12
N ASN A 294 16.26 -20.66 -17.59
CA ASN A 294 16.17 -21.27 -18.91
C ASN A 294 16.23 -22.81 -18.81
N SER A 295 16.05 -23.36 -17.62
CA SER A 295 16.01 -24.80 -17.43
C SER A 295 14.77 -25.40 -18.12
N ILE A 296 14.90 -26.61 -18.68
CA ILE A 296 13.75 -27.30 -19.28
C ILE A 296 12.62 -27.48 -18.27
N ALA A 297 12.94 -27.81 -17.02
CA ALA A 297 11.94 -27.99 -15.98
C ALA A 297 11.12 -26.72 -15.70
N ASP A 298 11.74 -25.52 -15.69
CA ASP A 298 11.01 -24.28 -15.51
C ASP A 298 10.21 -23.90 -16.76
N GLN A 299 10.74 -24.18 -17.96
CA GLN A 299 9.99 -24.00 -19.20
C GLN A 299 8.75 -24.92 -19.25
N GLU A 300 8.89 -26.20 -18.89
CA GLU A 300 7.77 -27.14 -18.79
C GLU A 300 6.72 -26.70 -17.76
N LYS A 301 7.15 -26.15 -16.62
CA LYS A 301 6.23 -25.56 -15.63
C LYS A 301 5.43 -24.40 -16.22
N PHE A 302 6.06 -23.51 -16.99
CA PHE A 302 5.36 -22.43 -17.67
C PHE A 302 4.37 -22.95 -18.71
N VAL A 303 4.78 -23.92 -19.55
CA VAL A 303 3.89 -24.58 -20.52
C VAL A 303 2.69 -25.21 -19.83
N ALA A 304 2.91 -25.92 -18.72
CA ALA A 304 1.85 -26.59 -17.95
C ALA A 304 0.84 -25.58 -17.35
N ALA A 305 1.29 -24.40 -16.93
CA ALA A 305 0.41 -23.34 -16.47
C ALA A 305 -0.59 -22.87 -17.54
N LEU A 306 -0.17 -22.91 -18.80
CA LEU A 306 -0.95 -22.48 -19.96
C LEU A 306 -1.67 -23.64 -20.68
N LYS A 307 -1.75 -24.82 -20.04
CA LYS A 307 -2.48 -25.96 -20.62
C LYS A 307 -3.95 -25.58 -20.80
N GLN A 308 -4.48 -25.93 -21.97
CA GLN A 308 -5.91 -25.83 -22.29
C GLN A 308 -6.52 -27.22 -22.32
N ASP A 309 -7.76 -27.33 -21.90
CA ASP A 309 -8.62 -28.49 -22.13
C ASP A 309 -9.16 -28.50 -23.56
N GLU A 310 -9.77 -29.61 -23.97
CA GLU A 310 -10.33 -29.79 -25.32
C GLU A 310 -11.41 -28.74 -25.67
N ASP A 311 -12.10 -28.19 -24.67
CA ASP A 311 -13.09 -27.13 -24.81
C ASP A 311 -12.49 -25.72 -24.88
N GLY A 312 -11.16 -25.60 -24.92
CA GLY A 312 -10.43 -24.32 -24.98
C GLY A 312 -10.33 -23.60 -23.65
N THR A 313 -10.75 -24.18 -22.53
CA THR A 313 -10.65 -23.58 -21.20
C THR A 313 -9.25 -23.77 -20.61
N PHE A 314 -8.90 -22.87 -19.66
CA PHE A 314 -7.63 -22.94 -18.92
C PHE A 314 -7.90 -23.31 -17.45
N PRO A 315 -7.66 -24.58 -17.05
CA PRO A 315 -7.94 -25.03 -15.69
C PRO A 315 -7.22 -24.22 -14.60
N ILE A 316 -5.95 -23.89 -14.83
CA ILE A 316 -5.17 -23.07 -13.88
C ILE A 316 -5.78 -21.65 -13.74
N ALA A 317 -6.21 -21.05 -14.86
CA ALA A 317 -6.87 -19.74 -14.82
C ALA A 317 -8.13 -19.74 -13.95
N ARG A 318 -8.94 -20.79 -14.03
CA ARG A 318 -10.13 -20.95 -13.17
C ARG A 318 -9.73 -21.03 -11.70
N LYS A 319 -8.75 -21.89 -11.35
CA LYS A 319 -8.29 -22.05 -9.97
C LYS A 319 -7.69 -20.76 -9.40
N LEU A 320 -6.99 -19.95 -10.21
CA LEU A 320 -6.51 -18.64 -9.76
C LEU A 320 -7.66 -17.70 -9.36
N VAL A 321 -8.74 -17.68 -10.13
CA VAL A 321 -9.94 -16.90 -9.78
C VAL A 321 -10.62 -17.44 -8.53
N ASP A 322 -10.77 -18.77 -8.44
CA ASP A 322 -11.39 -19.43 -7.29
C ASP A 322 -10.60 -19.16 -6.00
N LEU A 323 -9.25 -19.17 -6.08
CA LEU A 323 -8.38 -18.77 -4.96
C LEU A 323 -8.61 -17.32 -4.56
N ALA A 324 -8.56 -16.39 -5.52
CA ALA A 324 -8.74 -14.96 -5.24
C ALA A 324 -10.10 -14.71 -4.57
N LYS A 325 -11.15 -15.33 -5.09
CA LYS A 325 -12.50 -15.25 -4.53
C LYS A 325 -12.60 -15.84 -3.12
N TYR A 326 -11.94 -16.98 -2.89
CA TYR A 326 -12.03 -17.68 -1.62
C TYR A 326 -11.24 -16.98 -0.51
N TYR A 327 -10.00 -16.56 -0.80
CA TYR A 327 -9.15 -15.87 0.18
C TYR A 327 -9.41 -14.36 0.27
N GLY A 328 -10.13 -13.78 -0.69
CA GLY A 328 -10.65 -12.41 -0.63
C GLY A 328 -9.69 -11.34 -1.17
N PHE A 329 -8.92 -11.62 -2.22
CA PHE A 329 -8.01 -10.66 -2.85
C PHE A 329 -8.36 -10.39 -4.33
N ASP A 330 -7.71 -9.40 -5.00
CA ASP A 330 -8.28 -8.71 -6.16
C ASP A 330 -7.59 -9.02 -7.49
N GLY A 331 -6.56 -9.82 -7.51
CA GLY A 331 -5.85 -10.11 -8.75
C GLY A 331 -4.44 -10.60 -8.58
N TYR A 332 -3.64 -10.49 -9.66
CA TYR A 332 -2.29 -11.00 -9.68
C TYR A 332 -1.32 -10.07 -10.40
N PHE A 333 -0.11 -9.99 -9.84
CA PHE A 333 1.06 -9.52 -10.56
C PHE A 333 1.70 -10.73 -11.25
N ILE A 334 1.95 -10.63 -12.56
CA ILE A 334 2.56 -11.72 -13.33
C ILE A 334 4.03 -11.39 -13.56
N ASN A 335 4.90 -12.11 -12.85
CA ASN A 335 6.35 -12.06 -13.02
C ASN A 335 6.81 -13.23 -13.91
N GLN A 336 6.80 -13.03 -15.23
CA GLN A 336 7.21 -14.06 -16.18
C GLN A 336 8.64 -13.83 -16.66
N GLU A 337 9.63 -14.52 -16.05
CA GLU A 337 11.04 -14.39 -16.38
C GLU A 337 11.69 -15.70 -16.91
N THR A 338 10.92 -16.76 -17.05
CA THR A 338 11.40 -18.00 -17.67
C THR A 338 11.55 -17.80 -19.18
N THR A 339 12.61 -18.33 -19.76
CA THR A 339 12.91 -18.22 -21.20
C THR A 339 13.42 -19.54 -21.76
N GLY A 340 13.33 -19.69 -23.08
CA GLY A 340 13.80 -20.86 -23.82
C GLY A 340 12.88 -21.19 -24.99
N GLU A 341 13.20 -22.26 -25.70
CA GLU A 341 12.51 -22.63 -26.94
C GLU A 341 11.03 -22.99 -26.71
N LEU A 342 10.71 -23.57 -25.54
CA LEU A 342 9.33 -23.91 -25.20
C LEU A 342 8.50 -22.68 -24.81
N VAL A 343 9.13 -21.62 -24.33
CA VAL A 343 8.46 -20.40 -23.82
C VAL A 343 8.31 -19.35 -24.91
N ALA A 344 9.32 -19.17 -25.76
CA ALA A 344 9.36 -18.09 -26.75
C ALA A 344 8.09 -17.99 -27.64
N PRO A 345 7.46 -19.09 -28.09
CA PRO A 345 6.28 -19.03 -28.94
C PRO A 345 4.95 -18.79 -28.17
N LEU A 346 4.97 -18.71 -26.84
CA LEU A 346 3.76 -18.76 -26.03
C LEU A 346 3.14 -17.39 -25.68
N GLY A 347 3.61 -16.31 -26.26
CA GLY A 347 3.09 -14.98 -25.95
C GLY A 347 1.60 -14.82 -26.21
N GLU A 348 1.12 -15.31 -27.39
CA GLU A 348 -0.31 -15.30 -27.69
C GLU A 348 -1.11 -16.21 -26.73
N LYS A 349 -0.59 -17.37 -26.42
CA LYS A 349 -1.27 -18.27 -25.47
C LYS A 349 -1.35 -17.69 -24.07
N MET A 350 -0.31 -16.99 -23.62
CA MET A 350 -0.34 -16.24 -22.35
C MET A 350 -1.38 -15.11 -22.38
N ARG A 351 -1.48 -14.39 -23.49
CA ARG A 351 -2.51 -13.38 -23.68
C ARG A 351 -3.93 -13.95 -23.62
N GLN A 352 -4.18 -15.09 -24.29
CA GLN A 352 -5.45 -15.80 -24.23
C GLN A 352 -5.77 -16.31 -22.82
N PHE A 353 -4.78 -16.81 -22.10
CA PHE A 353 -4.90 -17.20 -20.70
C PHE A 353 -5.39 -16.03 -19.83
N MET A 354 -4.78 -14.85 -19.97
CA MET A 354 -5.18 -13.65 -19.22
C MET A 354 -6.60 -13.20 -19.55
N LEU A 355 -6.98 -13.18 -20.81
CA LEU A 355 -8.33 -12.82 -21.26
C LEU A 355 -9.38 -13.80 -20.73
N TYR A 356 -9.11 -15.13 -20.85
CA TYR A 356 -9.97 -16.17 -20.35
C TYR A 356 -10.16 -16.08 -18.83
N THR A 357 -9.10 -15.81 -18.07
CA THR A 357 -9.16 -15.66 -16.62
C THR A 357 -10.14 -14.56 -16.23
N LYS A 358 -10.07 -13.41 -16.89
CA LYS A 358 -10.97 -12.28 -16.63
C LYS A 358 -12.43 -12.59 -17.03
N GLU A 359 -12.62 -13.31 -18.11
CA GLU A 359 -13.95 -13.75 -18.52
C GLU A 359 -14.57 -14.71 -17.48
N TYR A 360 -13.79 -15.67 -17.00
CA TYR A 360 -14.23 -16.56 -15.93
C TYR A 360 -14.51 -15.82 -14.63
N ALA A 361 -13.63 -14.88 -14.25
CA ALA A 361 -13.78 -14.03 -13.07
C ALA A 361 -15.11 -13.23 -13.10
N ALA A 362 -15.48 -12.70 -14.26
CA ALA A 362 -16.75 -12.02 -14.45
C ALA A 362 -17.94 -12.99 -14.30
N LYS A 363 -17.86 -14.21 -14.86
CA LYS A 363 -18.91 -15.24 -14.73
C LYS A 363 -19.18 -15.65 -13.28
N VAL A 364 -18.13 -15.72 -12.44
CA VAL A 364 -18.26 -16.09 -11.02
C VAL A 364 -18.48 -14.89 -10.10
N ASN A 365 -18.71 -13.70 -10.66
CA ASN A 365 -18.92 -12.44 -9.95
C ASN A 365 -17.76 -12.11 -8.97
N HIS A 366 -16.53 -12.33 -9.42
CA HIS A 366 -15.33 -11.92 -8.72
C HIS A 366 -14.31 -11.38 -9.74
N PRO A 367 -14.52 -10.16 -10.27
CA PRO A 367 -13.61 -9.59 -11.26
C PRO A 367 -12.21 -9.40 -10.66
N ILE A 368 -11.20 -9.89 -11.37
CA ILE A 368 -9.79 -9.74 -10.97
C ILE A 368 -9.04 -8.82 -11.92
N LYS A 369 -7.89 -8.32 -11.46
CA LYS A 369 -6.97 -7.50 -12.26
C LYS A 369 -5.63 -8.18 -12.44
N TYR A 370 -4.98 -7.85 -13.56
CA TYR A 370 -3.60 -8.24 -13.82
C TYR A 370 -2.68 -7.03 -13.91
N ALA A 371 -1.54 -7.12 -13.22
CA ALA A 371 -0.37 -6.29 -13.47
C ALA A 371 0.66 -7.16 -14.20
N TRP A 372 1.12 -6.69 -15.36
CA TRP A 372 2.07 -7.39 -16.21
C TRP A 372 3.47 -6.79 -16.05
N TYR A 373 4.46 -7.65 -15.78
CA TYR A 373 5.86 -7.23 -15.70
C TYR A 373 6.53 -7.27 -17.07
N ASP A 374 7.33 -6.28 -17.37
CA ASP A 374 8.13 -6.11 -18.57
C ASP A 374 9.31 -7.09 -18.62
N ALA A 375 9.03 -8.37 -18.69
CA ALA A 375 10.05 -9.41 -18.77
C ALA A 375 9.84 -10.38 -19.93
N MET A 376 8.62 -10.50 -20.45
CA MET A 376 8.31 -11.37 -21.57
C MET A 376 7.83 -10.56 -22.77
N THR A 377 8.42 -10.82 -23.92
CA THR A 377 7.93 -10.33 -25.21
C THR A 377 6.94 -11.32 -25.83
N TYR A 378 6.13 -10.81 -26.75
CA TYR A 378 5.08 -11.60 -27.40
C TYR A 378 5.61 -12.76 -28.26
N LYS A 379 6.84 -12.64 -28.85
CA LYS A 379 7.36 -13.62 -29.80
C LYS A 379 8.72 -14.23 -29.44
N TYR A 380 9.50 -13.58 -28.58
CA TYR A 380 10.92 -13.91 -28.42
C TYR A 380 11.31 -14.39 -27.02
N GLY A 381 10.32 -14.62 -26.16
CA GLY A 381 10.57 -14.97 -24.77
C GLY A 381 11.01 -13.78 -23.92
N ARG A 382 11.93 -13.99 -22.98
CA ARG A 382 12.35 -12.97 -22.01
C ARG A 382 13.23 -11.90 -22.65
N TYR A 383 12.75 -10.68 -22.60
CA TYR A 383 13.49 -9.47 -22.93
C TYR A 383 12.83 -8.27 -22.23
N HIS A 384 13.64 -7.41 -21.64
CA HIS A 384 13.14 -6.17 -21.00
C HIS A 384 13.27 -5.01 -21.98
N GLU A 385 12.16 -4.43 -22.37
CA GLU A 385 12.16 -3.19 -23.16
C GLU A 385 12.40 -1.97 -22.27
N ASP A 386 12.26 -2.13 -20.94
CA ASP A 386 12.26 -1.08 -19.93
C ASP A 386 11.18 -0.01 -20.21
N GLY A 387 10.04 -0.45 -20.73
CA GLY A 387 8.91 0.36 -21.14
C GLY A 387 7.91 -0.44 -21.95
N LEU A 388 6.75 0.16 -22.23
CA LEU A 388 5.77 -0.40 -23.16
C LEU A 388 6.23 -0.10 -24.58
N GLY A 389 6.50 -1.16 -25.37
CA GLY A 389 7.11 -1.04 -26.68
C GLY A 389 6.63 -2.08 -27.70
N ASP A 390 7.40 -2.21 -28.79
CA ASP A 390 7.00 -2.97 -29.97
C ASP A 390 6.89 -4.50 -29.76
N TYR A 391 7.58 -5.04 -28.75
CA TYR A 391 7.63 -6.47 -28.52
C TYR A 391 6.72 -6.93 -27.37
N ASN A 392 6.11 -6.01 -26.59
CA ASN A 392 5.32 -6.34 -25.40
C ASN A 392 3.92 -5.67 -25.34
N TYR A 393 3.59 -4.76 -26.27
CA TYR A 393 2.32 -4.03 -26.25
C TYR A 393 1.09 -4.92 -26.31
N GLN A 394 1.20 -6.11 -26.88
CA GLN A 394 0.10 -7.07 -27.05
C GLN A 394 -0.52 -7.46 -25.72
N PHE A 395 0.24 -7.45 -24.63
CA PHE A 395 -0.28 -7.73 -23.29
C PHE A 395 -1.14 -6.59 -22.72
N MET A 396 -1.08 -5.41 -23.32
CA MET A 396 -1.91 -4.24 -22.99
C MET A 396 -2.99 -3.95 -24.04
N GLN A 397 -2.91 -4.60 -25.21
CA GLN A 397 -3.80 -4.37 -26.32
C GLN A 397 -5.20 -4.92 -26.05
N LYS A 398 -6.21 -4.07 -26.27
CA LYS A 398 -7.62 -4.46 -26.17
C LYS A 398 -8.01 -5.50 -27.22
N GLU A 399 -8.96 -6.35 -26.85
CA GLU A 399 -9.72 -7.21 -27.78
C GLU A 399 -11.20 -6.98 -27.54
N GLY A 400 -11.80 -6.13 -28.36
CA GLY A 400 -13.09 -5.52 -28.06
C GLY A 400 -13.00 -4.69 -26.76
N ASP A 401 -13.88 -4.98 -25.82
CA ASP A 401 -13.88 -4.32 -24.50
C ASP A 401 -12.96 -4.99 -23.47
N LYS A 402 -12.34 -6.12 -23.84
CA LYS A 402 -11.49 -6.88 -22.93
C LYS A 402 -10.04 -6.42 -23.02
N VAL A 403 -9.36 -6.41 -21.88
CA VAL A 403 -7.92 -6.10 -21.79
C VAL A 403 -7.20 -7.25 -21.08
N PRO A 404 -6.06 -7.74 -21.60
CA PRO A 404 -5.31 -8.79 -20.92
C PRO A 404 -4.77 -8.30 -19.58
N ALA A 405 -3.94 -7.25 -19.57
CA ALA A 405 -3.45 -6.61 -18.37
C ALA A 405 -4.09 -5.24 -18.13
N ASP A 406 -4.39 -4.94 -16.86
CA ASP A 406 -4.89 -3.62 -16.43
C ASP A 406 -3.76 -2.63 -16.23
N GLN A 407 -2.60 -3.14 -15.82
CA GLN A 407 -1.41 -2.41 -15.42
C GLN A 407 -0.18 -3.03 -16.08
N PHE A 408 0.78 -2.19 -16.48
CA PHE A 408 2.06 -2.61 -17.02
C PHE A 408 3.18 -2.07 -16.14
N PHE A 409 4.00 -2.94 -15.58
CA PHE A 409 5.14 -2.57 -14.75
C PHE A 409 6.41 -2.63 -15.60
N ALA A 410 6.93 -1.47 -16.00
CA ALA A 410 8.17 -1.36 -16.75
C ALA A 410 9.38 -1.71 -15.86
N ASN A 411 10.35 -2.43 -16.42
CA ASN A 411 11.60 -2.73 -15.76
C ASN A 411 12.39 -1.45 -15.43
N PHE A 412 13.52 -1.56 -14.74
CA PHE A 412 14.19 -0.48 -14.01
C PHE A 412 15.15 0.41 -14.83
N ASN A 413 15.45 0.05 -16.10
CA ASN A 413 16.42 0.80 -16.92
C ASN A 413 15.75 1.78 -17.91
N TRP A 414 14.55 2.23 -17.59
CA TRP A 414 13.87 3.24 -18.36
C TRP A 414 14.66 4.57 -18.40
N ASN A 415 14.42 5.34 -19.41
CA ASN A 415 14.95 6.68 -19.60
C ASN A 415 13.88 7.56 -20.27
N LYS A 416 14.20 8.81 -20.57
CA LYS A 416 13.23 9.72 -21.18
C LYS A 416 12.69 9.20 -22.51
N GLU A 417 13.54 8.70 -23.39
CA GLU A 417 13.17 8.17 -24.71
C GLU A 417 12.20 6.97 -24.59
N LYS A 418 12.51 6.00 -23.74
CA LYS A 418 11.63 4.85 -23.51
C LYS A 418 10.30 5.22 -22.85
N ASN A 419 10.31 6.21 -21.97
CA ASN A 419 9.09 6.74 -21.36
C ASN A 419 8.25 7.50 -22.39
N ASP A 420 8.87 8.28 -23.28
CA ASP A 420 8.19 8.95 -24.38
C ASP A 420 7.52 7.93 -25.31
N HIS A 421 8.26 6.90 -25.74
CA HIS A 421 7.74 5.81 -26.55
C HIS A 421 6.59 5.06 -25.86
N SER A 422 6.70 4.79 -24.56
CA SER A 422 5.63 4.16 -23.76
C SER A 422 4.35 5.00 -23.73
N VAL A 423 4.47 6.33 -23.65
CA VAL A 423 3.31 7.25 -23.71
C VAL A 423 2.66 7.22 -25.10
N GLU A 424 3.44 7.23 -26.16
CA GLU A 424 2.94 7.13 -27.54
C GLU A 424 2.27 5.78 -27.81
N MET A 425 2.86 4.69 -27.34
CA MET A 425 2.30 3.35 -27.45
C MET A 425 0.98 3.24 -26.69
N ALA A 426 0.90 3.76 -25.45
CA ALA A 426 -0.35 3.80 -24.70
C ALA A 426 -1.45 4.57 -25.47
N LYS A 427 -1.11 5.70 -26.03
CA LYS A 427 -2.04 6.50 -26.85
C LYS A 427 -2.50 5.73 -28.09
N TRP A 428 -1.60 5.07 -28.78
CA TRP A 428 -1.93 4.24 -29.93
C TRP A 428 -2.86 3.08 -29.58
N LEU A 429 -2.67 2.46 -28.41
CA LEU A 429 -3.53 1.42 -27.86
C LEU A 429 -4.86 1.93 -27.28
N GLU A 430 -5.11 3.22 -27.32
CA GLU A 430 -6.24 3.88 -26.63
C GLU A 430 -6.28 3.53 -25.13
N ARG A 431 -5.10 3.45 -24.50
CA ARG A 431 -4.92 3.22 -23.08
C ARG A 431 -4.43 4.49 -22.39
N SER A 432 -4.61 4.52 -21.08
CA SER A 432 -4.02 5.60 -20.29
C SER A 432 -2.52 5.38 -20.11
N GLN A 433 -1.71 6.42 -20.34
CA GLN A 433 -0.28 6.39 -19.98
C GLN A 433 -0.06 6.08 -18.49
N TYR A 434 -1.06 6.33 -17.64
CA TYR A 434 -1.05 6.02 -16.22
C TYR A 434 -1.43 4.56 -15.90
N ASP A 435 -1.63 3.73 -16.90
CA ASP A 435 -1.67 2.27 -16.75
C ASP A 435 -0.26 1.66 -16.84
N ILE A 436 0.75 2.48 -17.16
CA ILE A 436 2.17 2.12 -17.22
C ILE A 436 2.86 2.65 -15.97
N PHE A 437 3.53 1.76 -15.24
CA PHE A 437 4.24 2.04 -14.01
C PHE A 437 5.74 1.95 -14.25
N ALA A 438 6.44 3.07 -14.14
CA ALA A 438 7.90 3.08 -14.19
C ALA A 438 8.45 2.44 -12.91
N GLY A 439 9.16 1.33 -13.04
CA GLY A 439 9.72 0.60 -11.92
C GLY A 439 10.83 1.37 -11.22
N LEU A 440 10.73 1.53 -9.91
CA LEU A 440 11.77 2.06 -9.03
C LEU A 440 12.36 0.92 -8.22
N GLU A 441 13.64 0.61 -8.44
CA GLU A 441 14.36 -0.43 -7.71
C GLU A 441 14.83 0.12 -6.37
N LEU A 442 14.04 -0.10 -5.32
CA LEU A 442 14.26 0.47 -3.99
C LEU A 442 15.15 -0.41 -3.12
N GLN A 443 15.26 -1.70 -3.43
CA GLN A 443 15.99 -2.66 -2.64
C GLN A 443 17.50 -2.39 -2.66
N GLN A 444 18.07 -2.24 -3.86
CA GLN A 444 19.51 -1.93 -4.02
C GLN A 444 19.80 -0.46 -3.79
N GLY A 445 18.86 0.41 -4.13
CA GLY A 445 18.98 1.85 -3.96
C GLY A 445 18.90 2.33 -2.51
N GLY A 446 18.39 1.50 -1.60
CA GLY A 446 18.24 1.83 -0.18
C GLY A 446 17.04 2.73 0.09
N SER A 447 15.84 2.37 -0.44
CA SER A 447 14.59 3.07 -0.24
C SER A 447 14.63 4.53 -0.78
N TYR A 448 14.37 5.55 0.02
CA TYR A 448 14.41 6.96 -0.39
C TYR A 448 15.83 7.49 -0.71
N LYS A 449 16.89 6.68 -0.51
CA LYS A 449 18.24 6.98 -0.98
C LYS A 449 18.46 6.58 -2.45
N THR A 450 17.48 5.92 -3.06
CA THR A 450 17.52 5.53 -4.47
C THR A 450 17.65 6.76 -5.38
N LYS A 451 18.62 6.71 -6.28
CA LYS A 451 18.82 7.76 -7.28
C LYS A 451 17.82 7.57 -8.43
N VAL A 452 16.84 8.43 -8.49
CA VAL A 452 15.79 8.40 -9.53
C VAL A 452 16.08 9.47 -10.57
N LYS A 453 15.91 9.13 -11.84
CA LYS A 453 16.02 10.08 -12.97
C LYS A 453 14.70 10.85 -13.10
N TRP A 454 14.43 11.77 -12.17
CA TRP A 454 13.18 12.51 -12.12
C TRP A 454 12.85 13.29 -13.40
N ASP A 455 13.87 13.83 -14.08
CA ASP A 455 13.77 14.53 -15.37
C ASP A 455 13.20 13.65 -16.49
N ALA A 456 13.38 12.34 -16.41
CA ALA A 456 12.77 11.40 -17.35
C ALA A 456 11.31 11.03 -17.00
N LEU A 457 10.90 11.22 -15.75
CA LEU A 457 9.55 10.89 -15.25
C LEU A 457 8.61 12.09 -15.20
N LEU A 458 9.14 13.29 -15.08
CA LEU A 458 8.35 14.51 -14.93
C LEU A 458 8.25 15.27 -16.24
N ASP A 459 7.11 15.90 -16.46
CA ASP A 459 6.91 16.86 -17.52
C ASP A 459 7.49 18.25 -17.14
N GLU A 460 7.42 19.22 -18.05
CA GLU A 460 7.91 20.58 -17.86
C GLU A 460 7.23 21.31 -16.68
N LYS A 461 6.05 20.86 -16.27
CA LYS A 461 5.28 21.37 -15.13
C LYS A 461 5.59 20.65 -13.83
N GLY A 462 6.52 19.68 -13.85
CA GLY A 462 6.88 18.85 -12.71
C GLY A 462 5.85 17.77 -12.36
N LYS A 463 4.93 17.42 -13.28
CA LYS A 463 3.94 16.36 -13.08
C LYS A 463 4.41 15.05 -13.68
N LEU A 464 4.05 13.95 -13.04
CA LEU A 464 4.35 12.60 -13.51
C LEU A 464 3.76 12.34 -14.91
N ARG A 465 4.56 11.78 -15.77
CA ARG A 465 4.21 11.35 -17.14
C ARG A 465 3.70 9.91 -17.15
N LEU A 466 4.19 9.06 -16.25
CA LEU A 466 3.79 7.68 -16.02
C LEU A 466 3.41 7.50 -14.54
N SER A 467 2.85 6.36 -14.20
CA SER A 467 2.65 5.93 -12.83
C SER A 467 3.96 5.40 -12.21
N LEU A 468 4.00 5.21 -10.90
CA LEU A 468 5.18 4.73 -10.16
C LEU A 468 4.99 3.29 -9.72
N GLY A 469 5.96 2.44 -10.01
CA GLY A 469 6.07 1.08 -9.52
C GLY A 469 7.15 1.00 -8.45
N LEU A 470 6.78 0.79 -7.20
CA LEU A 470 7.70 0.71 -6.06
C LEU A 470 8.09 -0.75 -5.83
N PHE A 471 9.30 -1.14 -6.24
CA PHE A 471 9.79 -2.49 -5.98
C PHE A 471 10.55 -2.55 -4.65
N ALA A 472 10.11 -3.43 -3.75
CA ALA A 472 10.64 -3.65 -2.41
C ALA A 472 10.66 -2.38 -1.53
N PRO A 473 9.54 -1.65 -1.36
CA PRO A 473 9.48 -0.52 -0.44
C PRO A 473 9.72 -0.94 1.03
N ASP A 474 9.53 -2.22 1.36
CA ASP A 474 9.86 -2.82 2.66
C ASP A 474 11.35 -2.70 3.05
N THR A 475 12.24 -2.40 2.10
CA THR A 475 13.66 -2.08 2.36
C THR A 475 13.83 -0.95 3.37
N ILE A 476 12.83 -0.10 3.52
CA ILE A 476 12.80 0.99 4.50
C ILE A 476 13.04 0.50 5.93
N THR A 477 12.63 -0.73 6.27
CA THR A 477 12.86 -1.34 7.58
C THR A 477 14.34 -1.54 7.90
N SER A 478 15.22 -1.57 6.90
CA SER A 478 16.66 -1.70 7.07
C SER A 478 17.36 -0.38 7.43
N LEU A 479 16.68 0.76 7.25
CA LEU A 479 17.25 2.09 7.47
C LEU A 479 17.27 2.53 8.94
N GLY A 480 16.53 1.84 9.81
CA GLY A 480 16.43 2.13 11.23
C GLY A 480 16.61 0.90 12.10
N LYS A 481 16.73 1.09 13.42
CA LYS A 481 16.91 0.02 14.40
C LYS A 481 15.62 -0.35 15.12
N THR A 482 14.69 0.58 15.23
CA THR A 482 13.44 0.45 16.00
C THR A 482 12.20 0.62 15.13
N GLY A 483 11.03 0.35 15.67
CA GLY A 483 9.76 0.63 15.00
C GLY A 483 9.52 2.14 14.86
N GLU A 484 9.98 2.95 15.80
CA GLU A 484 9.91 4.41 15.71
C GLU A 484 10.79 4.96 14.59
N ASP A 485 11.99 4.39 14.38
CA ASP A 485 12.84 4.75 13.24
C ASP A 485 12.19 4.37 11.92
N TYR A 486 11.46 3.25 11.89
CA TYR A 486 10.72 2.83 10.73
C TYR A 486 9.72 3.91 10.30
N HIS A 487 8.88 4.41 11.23
CA HIS A 487 7.89 5.46 10.91
C HIS A 487 8.54 6.75 10.41
N LYS A 488 9.63 7.20 11.05
CA LYS A 488 10.37 8.39 10.59
C LYS A 488 10.92 8.21 9.17
N ASN A 489 11.44 7.04 8.87
CA ASN A 489 11.95 6.74 7.53
C ASN A 489 10.81 6.64 6.50
N GLU A 490 9.67 6.09 6.90
CA GLU A 490 8.50 6.01 6.04
C GLU A 490 7.89 7.38 5.78
N ASP A 491 7.87 8.27 6.77
CA ASP A 491 7.51 9.68 6.59
C ASP A 491 8.41 10.35 5.54
N ILE A 492 9.74 10.18 5.62
CA ILE A 492 10.66 10.71 4.60
C ILE A 492 10.37 10.10 3.22
N PHE A 493 10.10 8.80 3.15
CA PHE A 493 9.80 8.14 1.88
C PHE A 493 8.55 8.72 1.22
N PHE A 494 7.49 8.95 1.98
CA PHE A 494 6.22 9.41 1.42
C PHE A 494 6.11 10.92 1.33
N THR A 495 6.62 11.69 2.31
CA THR A 495 6.47 13.15 2.34
C THR A 495 7.74 13.94 2.03
N GLY A 496 8.86 13.23 1.82
CA GLY A 496 10.17 13.85 1.57
C GLY A 496 10.84 14.33 2.86
N TYR A 497 12.05 14.84 2.73
CA TYR A 497 12.87 15.29 3.87
C TYR A 497 12.26 16.43 4.69
N GLN A 498 11.31 17.17 4.11
CA GLN A 498 10.63 18.26 4.81
C GLN A 498 9.50 17.77 5.71
N GLY A 499 9.07 16.49 5.56
CA GLY A 499 7.99 15.92 6.35
C GLY A 499 6.65 16.64 6.15
N ASP A 500 6.40 17.21 4.97
CA ASP A 500 5.22 18.00 4.65
C ASP A 500 4.68 17.63 3.26
N PRO A 501 3.45 17.11 3.14
CA PRO A 501 2.88 16.71 1.86
C PRO A 501 2.60 17.90 0.92
N THR A 502 2.67 19.12 1.41
CA THR A 502 2.50 20.35 0.62
C THR A 502 3.83 20.97 0.18
N ALA A 503 4.95 20.37 0.59
CA ALA A 503 6.29 20.90 0.35
C ALA A 503 6.58 21.07 -1.15
N GLN A 504 7.40 22.07 -1.46
CA GLN A 504 7.90 22.26 -2.80
C GLN A 504 9.01 21.24 -3.12
N LYS A 505 9.21 20.98 -4.41
CA LYS A 505 10.29 20.12 -4.92
C LYS A 505 11.63 20.45 -4.25
N PRO A 506 12.39 19.47 -3.74
CA PRO A 506 13.76 19.66 -3.31
C PRO A 506 14.64 20.17 -4.48
N ALA A 507 15.64 20.99 -4.18
CA ALA A 507 16.42 21.69 -5.17
C ALA A 507 17.25 20.73 -6.05
N ASP A 508 17.89 19.71 -5.50
CA ASP A 508 18.85 18.86 -6.23
C ASP A 508 18.55 17.36 -6.06
N LYS A 509 18.08 16.73 -7.13
CA LYS A 509 18.04 15.25 -7.36
C LYS A 509 17.78 14.36 -6.14
N GLU A 510 17.36 14.95 -5.03
CA GLU A 510 16.96 14.24 -3.82
C GLU A 510 15.61 13.53 -4.02
N TRP A 511 15.29 12.68 -3.07
CA TRP A 511 14.01 12.01 -3.03
C TRP A 511 12.86 13.01 -2.84
N TYR A 512 11.87 12.98 -3.74
CA TYR A 512 10.78 13.96 -3.76
C TYR A 512 9.72 13.74 -2.68
N GLY A 513 9.58 12.50 -2.22
CA GLY A 513 8.39 12.08 -1.48
C GLY A 513 7.20 11.82 -2.43
N ILE A 514 6.52 10.71 -2.22
CA ILE A 514 5.40 10.27 -3.07
C ILE A 514 4.23 11.25 -3.02
N ALA A 515 3.96 11.84 -1.85
CA ALA A 515 2.92 12.84 -1.63
C ALA A 515 3.06 14.09 -2.52
N ASN A 516 4.30 14.42 -2.90
CA ASN A 516 4.58 15.55 -3.79
C ASN A 516 4.32 15.24 -5.27
N LEU A 517 4.12 13.98 -5.61
CA LEU A 517 3.97 13.48 -6.97
C LEU A 517 2.56 13.00 -7.28
N VAL A 518 1.87 12.41 -6.30
CA VAL A 518 0.56 11.78 -6.46
C VAL A 518 -0.42 12.26 -5.39
N ALA A 519 -1.64 12.54 -5.82
CA ALA A 519 -2.71 12.95 -4.92
C ALA A 519 -3.16 11.81 -4.01
N ASP A 520 -3.40 12.13 -2.75
CA ASP A 520 -3.98 11.22 -1.76
C ASP A 520 -5.43 10.85 -2.06
N ARG A 521 -5.89 9.78 -1.42
CA ARG A 521 -7.28 9.32 -1.38
C ARG A 521 -7.61 8.81 0.01
N THR A 522 -8.83 9.02 0.43
CA THR A 522 -9.27 8.62 1.77
C THR A 522 -10.43 7.65 1.72
N PRO A 523 -10.44 6.61 2.59
CA PRO A 523 -11.60 5.76 2.81
C PRO A 523 -12.57 6.35 3.86
N ALA A 524 -12.27 7.51 4.46
CA ALA A 524 -13.15 8.19 5.40
C ALA A 524 -14.36 8.83 4.68
N VAL A 525 -15.29 7.97 4.25
CA VAL A 525 -16.48 8.34 3.46
C VAL A 525 -17.76 7.77 4.09
N GLY A 526 -18.89 8.39 3.81
CA GLY A 526 -20.20 7.93 4.28
C GLY A 526 -20.64 8.63 5.56
N ARG A 527 -21.13 7.89 6.55
CA ARG A 527 -21.74 8.47 7.77
C ARG A 527 -20.98 8.16 9.05
N THR A 528 -20.07 7.24 9.01
CA THR A 528 -19.30 6.81 10.19
C THR A 528 -17.82 6.73 9.84
N PHE A 529 -16.99 7.15 10.76
CA PHE A 529 -15.55 7.01 10.68
C PHE A 529 -14.99 6.80 12.09
N THR A 530 -14.10 5.84 12.25
CA THR A 530 -13.43 5.57 13.51
C THR A 530 -11.96 5.29 13.26
N THR A 531 -11.12 5.83 14.11
CA THR A 531 -9.69 5.53 14.14
C THR A 531 -9.20 5.55 15.59
N SER A 532 -8.22 4.72 15.89
CA SER A 532 -7.40 4.79 17.10
C SER A 532 -5.95 5.09 16.76
N PHE A 533 -5.69 5.55 15.52
CA PHE A 533 -4.35 5.79 14.96
C PHE A 533 -3.44 4.57 14.98
N ASN A 534 -3.99 3.38 15.14
CA ASN A 534 -3.24 2.15 15.28
C ASN A 534 -2.50 1.81 13.98
N THR A 535 -1.18 1.75 14.07
CA THR A 535 -0.28 1.45 12.95
C THR A 535 -0.18 -0.03 12.59
N GLY A 536 -0.80 -0.92 13.39
CA GLY A 536 -0.74 -2.37 13.19
C GLY A 536 0.48 -3.03 13.82
N HIS A 537 1.23 -2.31 14.63
CA HIS A 537 2.28 -2.84 15.49
C HIS A 537 2.51 -1.94 16.71
N GLY A 538 3.19 -2.42 17.72
CA GLY A 538 3.42 -1.65 18.94
C GLY A 538 4.30 -2.36 19.95
N ARG A 539 4.66 -1.59 20.99
CA ARG A 539 5.39 -2.09 22.18
C ARG A 539 4.45 -2.65 23.22
N LYS A 540 3.23 -2.12 23.26
CA LYS A 540 2.18 -2.41 24.22
C LYS A 540 0.83 -2.40 23.52
N TRP A 541 -0.20 -2.91 24.20
CA TRP A 541 -1.59 -2.72 23.81
C TRP A 541 -2.35 -2.03 24.93
N PHE A 542 -3.08 -1.01 24.59
CA PHE A 542 -3.84 -0.17 25.52
C PHE A 542 -5.34 -0.39 25.34
N VAL A 543 -6.08 -0.28 26.45
CA VAL A 543 -7.54 -0.25 26.49
C VAL A 543 -7.96 0.78 27.53
N ASP A 544 -8.77 1.76 27.11
CA ASP A 544 -9.25 2.85 27.96
C ASP A 544 -8.12 3.58 28.73
N GLY A 545 -7.01 3.85 28.04
CA GLY A 545 -5.85 4.53 28.60
C GLY A 545 -4.99 3.70 29.55
N LYS A 546 -5.22 2.38 29.62
CA LYS A 546 -4.48 1.47 30.50
C LYS A 546 -3.75 0.38 29.68
N VAL A 547 -2.57 0.03 30.10
CA VAL A 547 -1.83 -1.09 29.50
C VAL A 547 -2.58 -2.40 29.75
N SER A 548 -3.02 -3.03 28.69
CA SER A 548 -3.68 -4.35 28.70
C SER A 548 -2.71 -5.48 28.39
N LYS A 549 -1.73 -5.23 27.49
CA LYS A 549 -0.63 -6.15 27.19
C LYS A 549 0.68 -5.36 27.18
N ASP A 550 1.68 -5.79 27.94
CA ASP A 550 3.01 -5.18 28.01
C ASP A 550 4.05 -6.06 27.32
N SER A 551 3.95 -6.15 26.00
CA SER A 551 4.93 -6.82 25.15
C SER A 551 4.81 -6.32 23.70
N GLU A 552 5.89 -6.42 22.96
CA GLU A 552 5.91 -6.11 21.54
C GLU A 552 4.94 -6.99 20.74
N TRP A 553 4.41 -6.43 19.66
CA TRP A 553 3.48 -7.13 18.77
C TRP A 553 3.41 -6.45 17.40
N ASN A 554 2.98 -7.22 16.41
CA ASN A 554 2.51 -6.70 15.13
C ASN A 554 1.30 -7.51 14.67
N TYR A 555 0.31 -6.84 14.09
CA TYR A 555 -0.84 -7.45 13.44
C TYR A 555 -1.52 -6.42 12.53
N ARG A 556 -1.19 -6.48 11.27
CA ARG A 556 -1.63 -5.51 10.26
C ARG A 556 -3.15 -5.41 10.12
N SER A 557 -3.89 -6.51 10.37
CA SER A 557 -5.36 -6.50 10.35
C SER A 557 -6.00 -5.53 11.35
N VAL A 558 -5.29 -5.11 12.40
CA VAL A 558 -5.83 -4.14 13.38
C VAL A 558 -5.36 -2.70 13.11
N SER A 559 -4.61 -2.47 12.03
CA SER A 559 -4.26 -1.11 11.62
C SER A 559 -5.50 -0.30 11.30
N GLY A 560 -5.52 0.97 11.73
CA GLY A 560 -6.58 1.92 11.46
C GLY A 560 -6.38 2.66 10.13
N VAL A 561 -7.33 3.54 9.83
CA VAL A 561 -7.12 4.56 8.81
C VAL A 561 -6.34 5.70 9.46
N LEU A 562 -5.08 5.84 9.07
CA LEU A 562 -4.17 6.82 9.64
C LEU A 562 -4.38 8.21 9.01
N PRO A 563 -3.87 9.30 9.62
CA PRO A 563 -4.04 10.64 9.06
C PRO A 563 -3.63 10.71 7.60
N THR A 564 -4.49 11.31 6.77
CA THR A 564 -4.25 11.46 5.33
C THR A 564 -3.00 12.30 5.09
N TRP A 565 -2.87 13.37 5.87
CA TRP A 565 -1.80 14.35 5.74
C TRP A 565 -0.83 14.28 6.91
N ARG A 566 0.28 13.61 6.72
CA ARG A 566 1.38 13.50 7.67
C ARG A 566 2.64 14.17 7.12
N TRP A 567 3.07 15.37 7.57
CA TRP A 567 2.35 16.14 8.60
C TRP A 567 2.10 17.53 8.04
N TRP A 568 0.92 17.81 7.57
CA TRP A 568 0.58 19.11 7.04
C TRP A 568 0.21 20.04 8.20
N GLN A 569 1.19 20.86 8.59
CA GLN A 569 1.07 21.78 9.69
C GLN A 569 1.37 23.21 9.23
N THR A 570 0.58 24.18 9.72
CA THR A 570 0.87 25.60 9.63
C THR A 570 1.00 26.17 11.03
N SER A 571 1.84 27.21 11.20
CA SER A 571 2.11 27.82 12.50
C SER A 571 2.57 29.25 12.31
N THR A 572 2.22 30.12 13.27
CA THR A 572 2.76 31.48 13.37
C THR A 572 4.15 31.52 14.03
N GLY A 573 4.62 30.39 14.57
CA GLY A 573 5.92 30.18 15.19
C GLY A 573 6.53 28.83 14.82
N GLU A 574 7.29 28.23 15.74
CA GLU A 574 7.81 26.88 15.56
C GLU A 574 6.69 25.84 15.57
N LYS A 575 6.80 24.83 14.72
CA LYS A 575 5.84 23.74 14.66
C LYS A 575 6.09 22.75 15.80
N LEU A 576 5.02 22.26 16.42
CA LEU A 576 5.08 21.09 17.30
C LEU A 576 5.54 19.86 16.51
N ARG A 577 6.33 19.02 17.15
CA ARG A 577 6.68 17.72 16.58
C ARG A 577 5.46 16.81 16.65
N ALA A 578 5.03 16.30 15.51
CA ALA A 578 3.98 15.30 15.39
C ALA A 578 4.62 13.91 15.18
N GLU A 579 4.23 12.94 15.99
CA GLU A 579 4.74 11.57 15.93
C GLU A 579 3.74 10.57 16.52
N TYR A 580 3.95 9.27 16.27
CA TYR A 580 3.24 8.20 16.99
C TYR A 580 3.90 7.96 18.35
N ASP A 581 3.07 7.92 19.41
CA ASP A 581 3.52 7.57 20.76
C ASP A 581 3.14 6.12 21.08
N PHE A 582 4.12 5.23 21.11
CA PHE A 582 3.96 3.81 21.43
C PHE A 582 4.05 3.52 22.92
N THR A 583 4.17 4.55 23.75
CA THR A 583 4.32 4.43 25.21
C THR A 583 3.06 4.80 25.98
N ASP A 584 2.17 5.57 25.34
CA ASP A 584 0.91 6.05 25.94
C ASP A 584 -0.18 6.19 24.86
N ALA A 585 -1.30 5.49 25.03
CA ALA A 585 -2.43 5.56 24.12
C ALA A 585 -3.75 5.29 24.87
N TYR A 586 -4.86 5.74 24.28
CA TYR A 586 -6.18 5.40 24.81
C TYR A 586 -6.59 3.99 24.43
N ASN A 587 -6.50 3.63 23.13
CA ASN A 587 -6.79 2.30 22.62
C ASN A 587 -5.80 1.92 21.51
N GLY A 588 -5.43 0.63 21.43
CA GLY A 588 -4.55 0.10 20.40
C GLY A 588 -3.09 0.14 20.79
N GLY A 589 -2.19 0.30 19.83
CA GLY A 589 -0.74 0.24 20.00
C GLY A 589 -0.06 1.58 20.19
N ASN A 590 -0.72 2.67 19.83
CA ASN A 590 -0.15 4.02 19.82
C ASN A 590 -1.23 5.11 19.78
N SER A 591 -0.84 6.32 20.14
CA SER A 591 -1.59 7.56 19.93
C SER A 591 -0.85 8.50 18.98
N LEU A 592 -1.48 9.62 18.59
CA LEU A 592 -0.80 10.76 17.98
C LEU A 592 -0.32 11.69 19.07
N LYS A 593 0.98 12.03 19.08
CA LYS A 593 1.58 12.95 20.02
C LYS A 593 2.07 14.22 19.33
N PHE A 594 1.72 15.35 19.91
CA PHE A 594 2.21 16.67 19.52
C PHE A 594 3.02 17.22 20.69
N SER A 595 4.31 17.54 20.44
CA SER A 595 5.21 17.93 21.52
C SER A 595 6.26 18.93 21.09
N GLY A 596 6.76 19.72 22.03
CA GLY A 596 7.85 20.66 21.82
C GLY A 596 7.81 21.84 22.78
N ASP A 597 8.81 22.70 22.67
CA ASP A 597 8.84 23.99 23.37
C ASP A 597 8.08 25.04 22.55
N VAL A 598 7.19 25.77 23.18
CA VAL A 598 6.49 26.89 22.59
C VAL A 598 7.09 28.16 23.12
N ALA A 599 7.71 28.98 22.27
CA ALA A 599 8.47 30.16 22.69
C ALA A 599 7.60 31.37 23.09
N GLY A 600 6.33 31.41 22.67
CA GLY A 600 5.44 32.49 22.94
C GLY A 600 4.04 32.29 22.36
N LYS A 601 3.30 33.35 22.16
CA LYS A 601 1.97 33.27 21.53
C LYS A 601 2.10 32.73 20.11
N THR A 602 1.40 31.63 19.82
CA THR A 602 1.42 30.98 18.51
C THR A 602 0.16 30.16 18.28
N ASP A 603 -0.31 30.17 17.04
CA ASP A 603 -1.42 29.37 16.58
C ASP A 603 -0.90 28.30 15.62
N GLN A 604 -1.36 27.06 15.76
CA GLN A 604 -0.96 25.96 14.94
C GLN A 604 -2.16 25.16 14.44
N ASP A 605 -2.25 25.00 13.13
CA ASP A 605 -3.14 24.04 12.49
C ASP A 605 -2.39 22.75 12.20
N VAL A 606 -2.96 21.63 12.60
CA VAL A 606 -2.49 20.30 12.23
C VAL A 606 -3.61 19.62 11.45
N ASN A 607 -3.51 19.64 10.13
CA ASN A 607 -4.47 19.01 9.24
C ASN A 607 -4.28 17.50 9.25
N LEU A 608 -5.33 16.75 9.59
CA LEU A 608 -5.25 15.31 9.80
C LEU A 608 -5.86 14.51 8.64
N TYR A 609 -7.13 14.73 8.34
CA TYR A 609 -7.88 13.89 7.42
C TYR A 609 -8.56 14.67 6.31
N SER A 610 -8.39 14.21 5.08
CA SER A 610 -9.37 14.38 4.02
C SER A 610 -10.52 13.41 4.27
N THR A 611 -11.74 13.85 4.13
CA THR A 611 -12.94 13.04 4.38
C THR A 611 -14.05 13.37 3.37
N LYS A 612 -15.11 12.57 3.40
CA LYS A 612 -16.42 12.89 2.80
C LYS A 612 -17.49 12.28 3.68
N LEU A 613 -17.73 12.88 4.85
CA LEU A 613 -18.63 12.35 5.88
C LEU A 613 -19.92 13.16 5.93
N GLU A 614 -21.03 12.47 5.71
CA GLU A 614 -22.37 13.07 5.76
C GLU A 614 -22.81 13.22 7.22
N VAL A 615 -23.20 14.44 7.62
CA VAL A 615 -23.68 14.73 8.96
C VAL A 615 -25.20 14.67 9.01
N THR A 616 -25.72 14.00 10.02
CA THR A 616 -27.16 13.88 10.33
C THR A 616 -27.48 14.51 11.68
N GLU A 617 -28.75 14.68 12.00
CA GLU A 617 -29.21 15.15 13.32
C GLU A 617 -28.76 14.25 14.50
N LYS A 618 -28.31 13.02 14.22
CA LYS A 618 -27.83 12.05 15.22
C LYS A 618 -26.32 11.89 15.24
N THR A 619 -25.61 12.66 14.42
CA THR A 619 -24.16 12.52 14.33
C THR A 619 -23.50 13.10 15.58
N LYS A 620 -22.60 12.32 16.16
CA LYS A 620 -21.81 12.67 17.32
C LYS A 620 -20.32 12.48 17.02
N LEU A 621 -19.50 13.33 17.59
CA LEU A 621 -18.06 13.18 17.62
C LEU A 621 -17.65 12.65 19.00
N ARG A 622 -16.81 11.61 19.04
CA ARG A 622 -16.11 11.16 20.25
C ARG A 622 -14.63 11.31 20.06
N VAL A 623 -13.97 11.92 21.04
CA VAL A 623 -12.53 12.19 21.01
C VAL A 623 -11.92 11.76 22.32
N ALA A 624 -10.95 10.82 22.24
CA ALA A 624 -10.11 10.48 23.37
C ALA A 624 -8.80 11.27 23.27
N HIS A 625 -8.44 12.01 24.32
CA HIS A 625 -7.25 12.85 24.33
C HIS A 625 -6.68 13.05 25.73
N LYS A 626 -5.44 13.55 25.80
CA LYS A 626 -4.70 13.77 27.03
C LYS A 626 -3.69 14.89 26.86
N GLY A 627 -3.47 15.73 27.90
CA GLY A 627 -2.46 16.79 27.90
C GLY A 627 -3.00 18.14 27.45
N GLY A 628 -2.15 18.95 26.82
CA GLY A 628 -2.51 20.24 26.24
C GLY A 628 -2.40 21.44 27.19
N LYS A 629 -1.83 21.24 28.37
CA LYS A 629 -1.71 22.35 29.38
C LYS A 629 -0.91 23.54 28.82
N GLY A 630 -1.49 24.72 28.92
CA GLY A 630 -0.89 25.98 28.44
C GLY A 630 -1.34 26.37 27.03
N SER A 631 -2.37 25.70 26.51
CA SER A 631 -3.04 26.07 25.26
C SER A 631 -4.55 25.91 25.39
N LYS A 632 -5.30 26.38 24.37
CA LYS A 632 -6.60 25.82 24.02
C LYS A 632 -6.43 24.90 22.84
N VAL A 633 -7.15 23.79 22.80
CA VAL A 633 -7.11 22.81 21.72
C VAL A 633 -8.51 22.63 21.16
N PHE A 634 -8.62 22.70 19.85
CA PHE A 634 -9.89 22.53 19.15
C PHE A 634 -9.78 21.40 18.12
N MET A 635 -10.83 20.59 18.04
CA MET A 635 -11.10 19.77 16.87
C MET A 635 -12.00 20.56 15.92
N ALA A 636 -11.55 20.77 14.69
CA ALA A 636 -12.28 21.56 13.71
C ALA A 636 -12.54 20.77 12.42
N PHE A 637 -13.68 21.07 11.79
CA PHE A 637 -14.15 20.42 10.58
C PHE A 637 -14.36 21.42 9.46
N SER A 638 -13.93 21.09 8.26
CA SER A 638 -14.32 21.83 7.07
C SER A 638 -15.60 21.25 6.48
N THR A 639 -16.60 22.11 6.31
CA THR A 639 -17.88 21.74 5.65
C THR A 639 -17.90 22.12 4.17
N THR A 640 -16.77 22.60 3.62
CA THR A 640 -16.62 22.97 2.22
C THR A 640 -15.52 22.15 1.52
N PRO A 641 -15.68 21.79 0.22
CA PRO A 641 -14.73 20.94 -0.50
C PRO A 641 -13.34 21.54 -0.65
N ASP A 642 -13.17 22.84 -0.47
CA ASP A 642 -11.93 23.59 -0.58
C ASP A 642 -11.18 23.72 0.76
N TYR A 643 -11.60 22.92 1.75
CA TYR A 643 -10.98 22.81 3.07
C TYR A 643 -10.94 24.12 3.87
N LYS A 644 -11.96 24.97 3.72
CA LYS A 644 -12.13 26.15 4.58
C LYS A 644 -12.77 25.77 5.91
N PHE A 645 -12.31 26.39 6.99
CA PHE A 645 -12.76 26.16 8.36
C PHE A 645 -13.48 27.39 8.93
N ASP A 646 -14.36 27.99 8.12
CA ASP A 646 -15.05 29.24 8.42
C ASP A 646 -16.36 29.05 9.22
N ASP A 647 -16.80 27.79 9.37
CA ASP A 647 -18.05 27.43 10.03
C ASP A 647 -17.83 27.36 11.56
N ALA A 648 -18.31 28.30 12.31
CA ALA A 648 -18.14 28.37 13.77
C ALA A 648 -18.74 27.14 14.50
N ASP A 649 -19.86 26.60 13.99
CA ASP A 649 -20.49 25.41 14.58
C ASP A 649 -19.63 24.13 14.40
N ALA A 650 -18.66 24.18 13.50
CA ALA A 650 -17.76 23.08 13.20
C ALA A 650 -16.48 23.06 14.07
N TRP A 651 -16.36 23.94 15.06
CA TRP A 651 -15.25 23.98 16.00
C TRP A 651 -15.68 23.46 17.37
N LYS A 652 -14.93 22.52 17.94
CA LYS A 652 -15.20 21.93 19.26
C LYS A 652 -13.96 22.06 20.11
N GLU A 653 -14.05 22.89 21.17
CA GLU A 653 -12.98 23.07 22.16
C GLU A 653 -12.93 21.85 23.07
N LEU A 654 -11.72 21.28 23.23
CA LEU A 654 -11.48 20.09 24.04
C LEU A 654 -11.21 20.46 25.50
N THR A 655 -11.79 19.71 26.44
CA THR A 655 -11.52 19.87 27.88
C THR A 655 -10.15 19.26 28.22
N LEU A 656 -9.16 20.09 28.53
CA LEU A 656 -7.81 19.59 28.76
C LEU A 656 -7.65 18.86 30.08
N SER A 657 -6.91 17.74 30.09
CA SER A 657 -6.68 16.89 31.26
C SER A 657 -5.33 16.21 31.20
N ASP A 658 -4.65 16.09 32.35
CA ASP A 658 -3.41 15.31 32.47
C ASP A 658 -3.64 13.79 32.37
N ASN A 659 -4.89 13.34 32.42
CA ASN A 659 -5.30 11.95 32.23
C ASN A 659 -6.08 11.80 30.92
N TRP A 660 -6.09 10.59 30.36
CA TRP A 660 -6.97 10.28 29.25
C TRP A 660 -8.42 10.55 29.60
N ILE A 661 -9.09 11.32 28.77
CA ILE A 661 -10.54 11.53 28.80
C ILE A 661 -11.12 11.25 27.42
N ASN A 662 -12.39 10.85 27.40
CA ASN A 662 -13.15 10.60 26.18
C ASN A 662 -14.37 11.53 26.19
N GLU A 663 -14.35 12.56 25.35
CA GLU A 663 -15.42 13.55 25.24
C GLU A 663 -16.35 13.23 24.06
N GLU A 664 -17.61 13.59 24.23
CA GLU A 664 -18.63 13.50 23.18
C GLU A 664 -19.20 14.87 22.86
N PHE A 665 -19.23 15.21 21.58
CA PHE A 665 -19.82 16.43 21.06
C PHE A 665 -20.98 16.12 20.14
N ASP A 666 -22.08 16.86 20.27
CA ASP A 666 -23.19 16.82 19.33
C ASP A 666 -22.84 17.63 18.08
N LEU A 667 -23.02 17.04 16.89
CA LEU A 667 -22.80 17.68 15.60
C LEU A 667 -24.12 17.95 14.86
N SER A 668 -25.27 17.89 15.53
CA SER A 668 -26.60 18.12 14.92
C SER A 668 -26.75 19.51 14.27
N SER A 669 -26.02 20.53 14.77
CA SER A 669 -25.96 21.87 14.14
C SER A 669 -25.39 21.85 12.71
N LEU A 670 -24.64 20.80 12.37
CA LEU A 670 -24.07 20.58 11.03
C LEU A 670 -24.92 19.64 10.17
N ALA A 671 -26.10 19.23 10.63
CA ALA A 671 -26.95 18.27 9.91
C ALA A 671 -27.24 18.73 8.46
N GLY A 672 -27.15 17.80 7.51
CA GLY A 672 -27.29 18.06 6.09
C GLY A 672 -26.00 18.57 5.41
N LYS A 673 -24.94 18.92 6.16
CA LYS A 673 -23.64 19.25 5.62
C LYS A 673 -22.76 18.00 5.44
N THR A 674 -21.68 18.13 4.69
CA THR A 674 -20.65 17.10 4.54
C THR A 674 -19.35 17.63 5.13
N ILE A 675 -18.68 16.84 5.95
CA ILE A 675 -17.33 17.13 6.46
C ILE A 675 -16.31 16.65 5.43
N TYR A 676 -15.48 17.58 4.94
CA TYR A 676 -14.45 17.33 3.92
C TYR A 676 -13.03 17.26 4.48
N ALA A 677 -12.80 17.90 5.64
CA ALA A 677 -11.50 17.83 6.31
C ALA A 677 -11.67 17.90 7.83
N VAL A 678 -10.68 17.32 8.51
CA VAL A 678 -10.56 17.35 9.99
C VAL A 678 -9.17 17.85 10.35
N LYS A 679 -9.09 18.82 11.27
CA LYS A 679 -7.84 19.33 11.84
C LYS A 679 -7.91 19.46 13.36
N LEU A 680 -6.73 19.49 13.98
CA LEU A 680 -6.52 20.07 15.31
C LEU A 680 -6.03 21.52 15.15
N PHE A 681 -6.48 22.37 16.06
CA PHE A 681 -5.99 23.74 16.20
C PHE A 681 -5.53 23.95 17.64
N PHE A 682 -4.30 24.44 17.78
CA PHE A 682 -3.69 24.76 19.07
C PHE A 682 -3.52 26.28 19.17
N GLU A 683 -4.10 26.90 20.20
CA GLU A 683 -3.92 28.29 20.51
C GLU A 683 -3.07 28.41 21.79
N HIS A 684 -1.82 28.88 21.66
CA HIS A 684 -0.94 29.13 22.77
C HIS A 684 -0.91 30.65 23.09
N GLU A 685 -1.27 31.00 24.28
CA GLU A 685 -1.27 32.45 24.72
C GLU A 685 0.10 32.90 25.20
N GLY A 686 1.05 32.03 25.46
CA GLY A 686 2.36 32.32 25.97
C GLY A 686 3.37 31.18 25.78
N ALA A 687 4.56 31.38 26.34
CA ALA A 687 5.60 30.34 26.30
C ALA A 687 5.22 29.14 27.16
N VAL A 688 5.40 27.92 26.61
CA VAL A 688 5.20 26.65 27.31
C VAL A 688 6.41 25.79 27.06
N LYS A 689 7.00 25.24 28.13
CA LYS A 689 8.07 24.27 28.08
C LYS A 689 7.52 22.85 28.11
N ASP A 690 8.18 21.95 27.38
CA ASP A 690 7.82 20.51 27.34
C ASP A 690 6.33 20.26 27.07
N TYR A 691 5.76 21.06 26.15
CA TYR A 691 4.35 20.90 25.76
C TYR A 691 4.10 19.51 25.22
N GLN A 692 3.00 18.88 25.63
CA GLN A 692 2.56 17.58 25.16
C GLN A 692 1.04 17.52 25.06
N PHE A 693 0.57 16.97 23.94
CA PHE A 693 -0.83 16.63 23.71
C PHE A 693 -0.91 15.32 22.94
N ASN A 694 -1.70 14.38 23.43
CA ASN A 694 -1.94 13.08 22.80
C ASN A 694 -3.42 12.97 22.37
N LEU A 695 -3.64 12.44 21.16
CA LEU A 695 -4.96 12.20 20.56
C LEU A 695 -5.12 10.73 20.26
#